data_e90939028723efc78716d0e2b1ccc480
#
_entry.id   e90939028723efc78716d0e2b1ccc480
#
_cell.length_a   1.000
_cell.length_b   1.000
_cell.length_c   1.000
_cell.angle_alpha   90.00
_cell.angle_beta   90.00
_cell.angle_gamma   90.00
#
_symmetry.space_group_name_H-M   'P 1'
#
loop_
_entity.id
_entity.type
_entity.pdbx_description
1 polymer ?
#
loop_
_entity_poly.entity_id
_entity_poly.type
_entity_poly.pdbx_seq_one_letter_code
_entity_poly.pdbx_strand_id
1 'polypeptide(L)'
;MANLVIASCNFYVSGAPLARETDFGDGTFSDAQTEMVDNILRECQAFCACPGGEIASDGRGVSRLFDMIVSLESRYGAGPKTQKSSKAVTVAQQVDPDKVSVPPVAGLLDGAQLMCPERAKVFADLQQIVRDPDLAPEQPARSCHMIDAKLEIDFVRDLAKRELVELIPESEVATHPRTGKVLRGGFFGVPHKVGKQRLIFDRRPQNELEEDLSSLWLWLPHGSQFCEWVLPPDSGVRGSCDDLSCWFYQLRHKASWWRRQACSRRLRGEDFVDLGARPGVHYRACLRVVAMGDRNGVPFAQEAHEFMLKAAGLLDGHCTLRYGASAPLGPSWEGAYVDDHVFAQELGLERLRCQPGVCDCAFCAVDSGELPDVVAVRALEATYARHGAARAVEKEVRHATDFTAWGTRVEGRRGRVSVDIEKRVKVARLTYAVARRGSCTQNVLRSLAGSLVHPLMHRRSLMSSLSAIYRLIDTMSPVGETSLLPAVVDELLCGCLLLCFAFTDIRSPVCPTVSATDATCSKGGAARALVPPSLARALYRRGEQRGEHGILRWSDVDIACRPTSMQEPEARIDDLIQSLPWEAPQQWKFCEIHHINIQELAAVVLELEHRILNGLKQCRVVICIDSRVVVGAIGKGRSSSVRLNAYLRRLCALSIGARVDIRVLWVATHANPADAPSRDRALPERGARPAWAEKFWRTAPELGSKPRPQFAAASSGRDLPPKLGARRRSAAGVAVPFNNRSSWERPTCREYYSGRGRLSEMLRERGFDTVEIEAFGADGGFDVNKDMSQGDLVKQECEDIAAGKVAFAHIGIVCSSWCAMSMQYNGGTRTRSNPFGDLSLARERLGNQQLIAAEQLIDCLNTHSIPWTLENPHDSFIWLTQQLGNYIATPFCRLALFDQCMYKLRPPDQEFYPDKDLRVRKRTKILGSLPGLESLNILCDRKHTHVAAFGSVRIHGKRIVRAAAAGAYPFPLCRKIADIVLAYLP
;
A
#
# COMPACT_ATOMS: atom_id res chain seq x y z
N MET A 1 24.83 -14.93 16.80
CA MET A 1 23.55 -14.40 16.29
C MET A 1 22.68 -13.81 17.40
N ALA A 2 22.40 -14.51 18.48
CA ALA A 2 21.54 -14.02 19.57
C ALA A 2 22.00 -12.66 20.12
N ASN A 3 23.29 -12.50 20.42
CA ASN A 3 23.84 -11.21 20.87
C ASN A 3 23.63 -10.06 19.88
N LEU A 4 23.70 -10.34 18.56
CA LEU A 4 23.44 -9.35 17.53
C LEU A 4 21.94 -9.00 17.42
N VAL A 5 21.07 -9.97 17.65
CA VAL A 5 19.60 -9.73 17.75
C VAL A 5 19.29 -8.86 18.96
N ILE A 6 19.85 -9.17 20.13
CA ILE A 6 19.71 -8.38 21.34
C ILE A 6 20.22 -6.96 21.10
N ALA A 7 21.40 -6.83 20.46
CA ALA A 7 21.96 -5.56 20.06
C ALA A 7 21.02 -4.76 19.12
N SER A 8 20.41 -5.43 18.13
CA SER A 8 19.43 -4.80 17.24
C SER A 8 18.18 -4.33 17.99
N CYS A 9 17.68 -5.12 18.94
CA CYS A 9 16.55 -4.73 19.78
C CYS A 9 16.91 -3.53 20.67
N ASN A 10 18.09 -3.52 21.29
CA ASN A 10 18.56 -2.40 22.08
C ASN A 10 18.75 -1.13 21.23
N PHE A 11 19.30 -1.26 20.01
CA PHE A 11 19.37 -0.15 19.07
C PHE A 11 17.98 0.40 18.72
N TYR A 12 16.99 -0.46 18.55
CA TYR A 12 15.61 -0.02 18.29
C TYR A 12 14.95 0.68 19.49
N VAL A 13 15.30 0.29 20.70
CA VAL A 13 14.80 0.92 21.93
C VAL A 13 15.51 2.24 22.21
N SER A 14 16.84 2.27 22.12
CA SER A 14 17.67 3.40 22.52
C SER A 14 17.90 4.42 21.40
N GLY A 15 17.78 4.02 20.14
CA GLY A 15 18.07 4.85 18.98
C GLY A 15 19.57 5.17 18.78
N ALA A 16 20.46 4.52 19.55
CA ALA A 16 21.90 4.73 19.47
C ALA A 16 22.62 3.42 19.15
N PRO A 17 23.70 3.45 18.34
CA PRO A 17 24.57 2.29 18.19
C PRO A 17 25.25 1.97 19.52
N LEU A 18 25.42 0.70 19.82
CA LEU A 18 25.94 0.10 21.06
C LEU A 18 27.42 0.39 21.35
N ALA A 19 27.96 1.47 20.95
CA ALA A 19 29.38 1.78 21.14
C ALA A 19 29.66 2.67 22.35
N ARG A 20 29.08 2.39 23.50
CA ARG A 20 29.57 2.92 24.78
C ARG A 20 29.27 1.92 25.87
N GLU A 21 30.31 1.50 26.59
CA GLU A 21 30.23 0.95 27.92
C GLU A 21 29.32 1.85 28.77
N THR A 22 28.04 1.52 28.80
CA THR A 22 27.17 1.96 29.85
C THR A 22 27.37 0.96 30.95
N ASP A 23 27.58 1.43 32.19
CA ASP A 23 27.57 0.64 33.39
C ASP A 23 26.47 -0.41 33.29
N PHE A 24 26.88 -1.62 32.93
CA PHE A 24 26.09 -2.80 33.21
C PHE A 24 26.17 -2.87 34.74
N GLY A 25 25.07 -2.53 35.41
CA GLY A 25 24.94 -2.83 36.83
C GLY A 25 25.43 -4.24 37.11
N ASP A 26 25.64 -4.63 38.30
CA ASP A 26 26.25 -5.87 38.82
C ASP A 26 25.93 -7.22 38.10
N GLY A 27 25.47 -7.18 36.87
CA GLY A 27 25.45 -8.28 35.89
C GLY A 27 24.37 -9.34 36.09
N THR A 28 23.46 -9.18 37.03
CA THR A 28 22.34 -10.12 37.23
C THR A 28 21.09 -9.71 36.44
N PHE A 29 20.72 -10.54 35.48
CA PHE A 29 19.43 -10.38 34.78
C PHE A 29 18.28 -10.71 35.73
N SER A 30 17.20 -9.93 35.66
CA SER A 30 15.93 -10.34 36.27
C SER A 30 15.40 -11.61 35.57
N ASP A 31 14.53 -12.38 36.23
CA ASP A 31 13.91 -13.58 35.67
C ASP A 31 13.23 -13.28 34.32
N ALA A 32 12.57 -12.14 34.19
CA ALA A 32 11.93 -11.70 32.96
C ALA A 32 12.95 -11.45 31.84
N GLN A 33 14.10 -10.83 32.13
CA GLN A 33 15.17 -10.60 31.16
C GLN A 33 15.82 -11.93 30.74
N THR A 34 16.06 -12.83 31.71
CA THR A 34 16.57 -14.18 31.43
C THR A 34 15.65 -14.93 30.49
N GLU A 35 14.34 -14.93 30.75
CA GLU A 35 13.35 -15.58 29.88
C GLU A 35 13.32 -14.95 28.46
N MET A 36 13.43 -13.63 28.34
CA MET A 36 13.51 -12.94 27.05
C MET A 36 14.76 -13.39 26.26
N VAL A 37 15.91 -13.45 26.90
CA VAL A 37 17.19 -13.88 26.31
C VAL A 37 17.08 -15.34 25.86
N ASP A 38 16.54 -16.23 26.70
CA ASP A 38 16.36 -17.64 26.36
C ASP A 38 15.42 -17.84 25.16
N ASN A 39 14.35 -17.07 25.08
CA ASN A 39 13.45 -17.09 23.94
C ASN A 39 14.16 -16.67 22.65
N ILE A 40 14.95 -15.59 22.71
CA ILE A 40 15.75 -15.11 21.57
C ILE A 40 16.77 -16.17 21.15
N LEU A 41 17.49 -16.74 22.12
CA LEU A 41 18.52 -17.76 21.88
C LEU A 41 17.92 -18.99 21.19
N ARG A 42 16.77 -19.49 21.67
CA ARG A 42 16.06 -20.65 21.08
C ARG A 42 15.69 -20.43 19.61
N GLU A 43 15.11 -19.30 19.27
CA GLU A 43 14.73 -18.99 17.88
C GLU A 43 15.97 -18.79 16.99
N CYS A 44 17.02 -18.17 17.49
CA CYS A 44 18.30 -18.05 16.79
C CYS A 44 18.95 -19.41 16.54
N GLN A 45 18.95 -20.32 17.54
CA GLN A 45 19.49 -21.67 17.40
C GLN A 45 18.74 -22.47 16.34
N ALA A 46 17.39 -22.45 16.38
CA ALA A 46 16.55 -23.10 15.39
C ALA A 46 16.80 -22.57 13.97
N PHE A 47 17.02 -21.26 13.83
CA PHE A 47 17.31 -20.64 12.53
C PHE A 47 18.70 -20.99 12.00
N CYS A 48 19.71 -21.04 12.86
CA CYS A 48 21.09 -21.41 12.50
C CYS A 48 21.24 -22.91 12.20
N ALA A 49 20.46 -23.76 12.85
CA ALA A 49 20.48 -25.21 12.64
C ALA A 49 19.86 -25.65 11.30
N CYS A 50 19.20 -24.73 10.58
CA CYS A 50 18.61 -25.04 9.27
C CYS A 50 19.72 -25.42 8.27
N PRO A 51 19.60 -26.57 7.55
CA PRO A 51 20.55 -26.96 6.50
C PRO A 51 20.69 -25.83 5.47
N GLY A 52 21.90 -25.31 5.30
CA GLY A 52 22.16 -24.10 4.52
C GLY A 52 22.20 -22.82 5.38
N GLY A 53 22.01 -22.89 6.72
CA GLY A 53 22.22 -21.81 7.68
C GLY A 53 23.70 -21.55 8.00
N GLU A 54 24.59 -22.53 7.87
CA GLU A 54 26.00 -22.32 8.08
C GLU A 54 26.60 -21.40 6.99
N ILE A 55 27.09 -20.25 7.40
CA ILE A 55 28.06 -19.52 6.62
C ILE A 55 29.33 -20.35 6.74
N ALA A 56 29.64 -21.10 5.69
CA ALA A 56 30.86 -21.91 5.69
C ALA A 56 32.03 -21.02 6.06
N SER A 57 32.73 -21.39 7.12
CA SER A 57 33.91 -20.70 7.64
C SER A 57 35.10 -20.74 6.66
N ASP A 58 34.97 -21.45 5.54
CA ASP A 58 36.01 -21.73 4.55
C ASP A 58 36.11 -20.70 3.39
N GLY A 59 35.40 -19.57 3.46
CA GLY A 59 35.42 -18.51 2.44
C GLY A 59 34.68 -18.87 1.14
N ARG A 60 34.39 -20.14 0.85
CA ARG A 60 33.69 -20.59 -0.38
C ARG A 60 32.20 -20.23 -0.37
N GLY A 61 31.61 -20.11 0.81
CA GLY A 61 30.22 -19.65 0.96
C GLY A 61 30.02 -18.18 0.54
N VAL A 62 31.04 -17.34 0.75
CA VAL A 62 31.04 -15.92 0.34
C VAL A 62 31.16 -15.81 -1.18
N SER A 63 31.98 -16.65 -1.82
CA SER A 63 32.11 -16.71 -3.28
C SER A 63 30.78 -17.07 -3.95
N ARG A 64 30.09 -18.09 -3.45
CA ARG A 64 28.77 -18.50 -3.95
C ARG A 64 27.69 -17.42 -3.75
N LEU A 65 27.76 -16.65 -2.68
CA LEU A 65 26.87 -15.51 -2.44
C LEU A 65 27.18 -14.35 -3.39
N PHE A 66 28.47 -14.10 -3.67
CA PHE A 66 28.91 -13.16 -4.70
C PHE A 66 28.39 -13.58 -6.09
N ASP A 67 28.48 -14.85 -6.44
CA ASP A 67 27.95 -15.39 -7.68
C ASP A 67 26.41 -15.23 -7.75
N MET A 68 25.72 -15.38 -6.63
CA MET A 68 24.27 -15.09 -6.54
C MET A 68 23.97 -13.60 -6.71
N ILE A 69 24.77 -12.70 -6.14
CA ILE A 69 24.61 -11.25 -6.31
C ILE A 69 24.89 -10.86 -7.77
N VAL A 70 25.98 -11.35 -8.35
CA VAL A 70 26.32 -11.16 -9.78
C VAL A 70 25.20 -11.73 -10.67
N SER A 71 24.66 -12.89 -10.30
CA SER A 71 23.51 -13.48 -10.99
C SER A 71 22.24 -12.62 -10.85
N LEU A 72 21.99 -12.02 -9.68
CA LEU A 72 20.88 -11.08 -9.46
C LEU A 72 21.12 -9.75 -10.19
N GLU A 73 22.33 -9.25 -10.22
CA GLU A 73 22.71 -8.05 -10.98
C GLU A 73 22.56 -8.28 -12.47
N SER A 74 22.97 -9.46 -12.97
CA SER A 74 22.75 -9.82 -14.37
C SER A 74 21.26 -10.01 -14.72
N ARG A 75 20.44 -10.41 -13.73
CA ARG A 75 18.98 -10.57 -13.89
C ARG A 75 18.24 -9.24 -13.93
N TYR A 76 18.61 -8.30 -13.06
CA TYR A 76 17.87 -7.07 -12.78
C TYR A 76 18.64 -5.79 -13.13
N GLY A 77 19.94 -5.89 -13.38
CA GLY A 77 20.81 -4.75 -13.63
C GLY A 77 20.88 -4.24 -15.07
N ALA A 78 20.25 -4.92 -16.01
CA ALA A 78 20.25 -4.46 -17.41
C ALA A 78 19.19 -3.36 -17.59
N GLY A 79 19.63 -2.11 -17.50
CA GLY A 79 18.92 -0.96 -18.07
C GLY A 79 18.66 -1.16 -19.57
N PRO A 80 17.79 -0.36 -20.18
CA PRO A 80 17.40 -0.53 -21.58
C PRO A 80 18.61 -0.32 -22.50
N LYS A 81 19.09 -1.44 -23.06
CA LYS A 81 19.97 -1.47 -24.25
C LYS A 81 21.36 -0.87 -24.11
N THR A 82 22.30 -1.66 -23.77
CA THR A 82 23.52 -1.88 -24.58
C THR A 82 24.40 -2.84 -23.80
N GLN A 83 24.40 -4.05 -24.18
CA GLN A 83 25.54 -4.94 -24.27
C GLN A 83 25.14 -6.41 -24.11
N LYS A 84 25.60 -7.19 -25.04
CA LYS A 84 25.62 -8.64 -25.02
C LYS A 84 26.40 -9.14 -23.80
N SER A 85 25.69 -9.48 -22.72
CA SER A 85 26.24 -10.33 -21.69
C SER A 85 25.43 -11.64 -21.62
N SER A 86 26.09 -12.67 -21.92
CA SER A 86 25.67 -14.07 -21.84
C SER A 86 25.43 -14.48 -20.39
N LYS A 87 24.25 -15.00 -20.10
CA LYS A 87 23.77 -15.67 -18.86
C LYS A 87 22.96 -14.81 -17.91
N ALA A 88 21.84 -14.29 -18.41
CA ALA A 88 20.81 -13.73 -17.54
C ALA A 88 19.73 -14.78 -17.24
N VAL A 89 19.37 -14.92 -16.00
CA VAL A 89 18.34 -15.80 -15.50
C VAL A 89 17.02 -15.04 -15.42
N THR A 90 15.96 -15.57 -16.01
CA THR A 90 14.63 -14.95 -16.24
C THR A 90 14.58 -13.81 -17.27
N VAL A 91 15.53 -13.72 -18.12
CA VAL A 91 15.40 -12.93 -19.36
C VAL A 91 14.56 -13.72 -20.36
N ALA A 92 13.78 -12.99 -21.14
CA ALA A 92 13.12 -13.58 -22.31
C ALA A 92 14.14 -14.36 -23.14
N GLN A 93 13.88 -15.64 -23.33
CA GLN A 93 14.74 -16.56 -24.04
C GLN A 93 14.10 -16.91 -25.37
N GLN A 94 14.93 -17.35 -26.32
CA GLN A 94 14.48 -18.02 -27.52
C GLN A 94 13.56 -19.18 -27.11
N VAL A 95 12.41 -19.27 -27.74
CA VAL A 95 11.50 -20.40 -27.55
C VAL A 95 12.17 -21.66 -28.15
N ASP A 96 12.28 -22.67 -27.30
CA ASP A 96 12.67 -24.02 -27.71
C ASP A 96 11.38 -24.87 -27.67
N PRO A 97 10.83 -25.27 -28.85
CA PRO A 97 9.56 -25.98 -28.91
C PRO A 97 9.50 -27.26 -28.07
N ASP A 98 10.64 -27.98 -27.92
CA ASP A 98 10.70 -29.23 -27.15
C ASP A 98 10.67 -29.02 -25.63
N LYS A 99 10.96 -27.80 -25.17
CA LYS A 99 11.01 -27.46 -23.76
C LYS A 99 9.79 -26.70 -23.28
N VAL A 100 8.94 -26.20 -24.17
CA VAL A 100 7.78 -25.40 -23.79
C VAL A 100 6.73 -26.25 -23.07
N SER A 101 6.31 -25.74 -21.89
CA SER A 101 5.22 -26.34 -21.11
C SER A 101 3.89 -25.76 -21.54
N VAL A 102 3.19 -26.44 -22.45
CA VAL A 102 1.82 -26.14 -22.90
C VAL A 102 0.95 -27.38 -22.72
N PRO A 103 -0.36 -27.24 -22.49
CA PRO A 103 -1.24 -28.40 -22.32
C PRO A 103 -1.36 -29.17 -23.65
N PRO A 104 -1.70 -30.47 -23.58
CA PRO A 104 -1.94 -31.29 -24.82
C PRO A 104 -3.15 -30.77 -25.59
N VAL A 105 -4.18 -30.27 -24.88
CA VAL A 105 -5.37 -29.60 -25.47
C VAL A 105 -5.66 -28.37 -24.65
N ALA A 106 -5.90 -27.23 -25.31
CA ALA A 106 -6.25 -25.97 -24.68
C ALA A 106 -7.73 -25.63 -24.90
N GLY A 107 -8.22 -24.59 -24.21
CA GLY A 107 -9.59 -24.10 -24.40
C GLY A 107 -10.68 -25.10 -24.00
N LEU A 108 -10.39 -25.93 -23.02
CA LEU A 108 -11.34 -26.96 -22.52
C LEU A 108 -12.64 -26.35 -21.99
N LEU A 109 -12.58 -25.14 -21.48
CA LEU A 109 -13.65 -24.46 -20.76
C LEU A 109 -14.05 -23.19 -21.48
N ASP A 110 -15.34 -22.98 -21.71
CA ASP A 110 -15.86 -21.68 -22.16
C ASP A 110 -15.86 -20.72 -20.96
N GLY A 111 -14.93 -19.76 -20.96
CA GLY A 111 -14.79 -18.81 -19.85
C GLY A 111 -16.05 -18.01 -19.57
N ALA A 112 -16.87 -17.71 -20.57
CA ALA A 112 -18.13 -16.99 -20.38
C ALA A 112 -19.17 -17.77 -19.55
N GLN A 113 -19.14 -19.10 -19.57
CA GLN A 113 -20.03 -19.95 -18.79
C GLN A 113 -19.58 -20.10 -17.33
N LEU A 114 -18.37 -19.70 -17.03
CA LEU A 114 -17.74 -19.81 -15.70
C LEU A 114 -17.65 -18.44 -15.01
N MET A 115 -18.60 -17.56 -15.23
CA MET A 115 -18.62 -16.22 -14.62
C MET A 115 -20.04 -15.82 -14.25
N CYS A 116 -20.19 -14.91 -13.28
CA CYS A 116 -21.47 -14.29 -13.02
C CYS A 116 -21.99 -13.54 -14.26
N PRO A 117 -23.31 -13.34 -14.42
CA PRO A 117 -23.89 -12.80 -15.66
C PRO A 117 -23.31 -11.46 -16.12
N GLU A 118 -22.97 -10.57 -15.20
CA GLU A 118 -22.40 -9.25 -15.48
C GLU A 118 -20.98 -9.39 -16.05
N ARG A 119 -20.14 -10.23 -15.44
CA ARG A 119 -18.75 -10.47 -15.86
C ARG A 119 -18.68 -11.34 -17.11
N ALA A 120 -19.61 -12.29 -17.25
CA ALA A 120 -19.75 -13.09 -18.45
C ALA A 120 -20.04 -12.23 -19.69
N LYS A 121 -20.82 -11.15 -19.58
CA LYS A 121 -21.04 -10.19 -20.67
C LYS A 121 -19.74 -9.51 -21.09
N VAL A 122 -18.94 -9.05 -20.14
CA VAL A 122 -17.62 -8.43 -20.43
C VAL A 122 -16.69 -9.43 -21.08
N PHE A 123 -16.58 -10.66 -20.56
CA PHE A 123 -15.73 -11.71 -21.13
C PHE A 123 -16.21 -12.15 -22.53
N ALA A 124 -17.51 -12.14 -22.77
CA ALA A 124 -18.10 -12.51 -24.06
C ALA A 124 -17.93 -11.41 -25.13
N ASP A 125 -17.90 -10.16 -24.70
CA ASP A 125 -17.74 -9.00 -25.57
C ASP A 125 -16.66 -8.06 -24.97
N LEU A 126 -15.41 -8.42 -25.19
CA LEU A 126 -14.26 -7.66 -24.72
C LEU A 126 -14.12 -6.28 -25.40
N GLN A 127 -14.98 -5.95 -26.36
CA GLN A 127 -15.06 -4.60 -26.92
C GLN A 127 -15.41 -3.56 -25.84
N GLN A 128 -16.10 -3.99 -24.78
CA GLN A 128 -16.45 -3.13 -23.62
C GLN A 128 -15.25 -2.64 -22.83
N ILE A 129 -14.13 -3.32 -22.89
CA ILE A 129 -12.88 -2.94 -22.22
C ILE A 129 -11.84 -2.35 -23.17
N VAL A 130 -12.15 -2.25 -24.46
CA VAL A 130 -11.28 -1.55 -25.42
C VAL A 130 -11.40 -0.06 -25.18
N ARG A 131 -10.27 0.58 -24.99
CA ARG A 131 -10.17 2.02 -24.79
C ARG A 131 -10.63 2.79 -26.02
N ASP A 132 -11.10 4.00 -25.79
CA ASP A 132 -11.39 4.94 -26.85
C ASP A 132 -10.18 5.07 -27.79
N PRO A 133 -10.36 4.98 -29.11
CA PRO A 133 -9.30 5.19 -30.11
C PRO A 133 -8.48 6.46 -29.88
N ASP A 134 -9.11 7.53 -29.37
CA ASP A 134 -8.43 8.79 -29.08
C ASP A 134 -7.48 8.71 -27.88
N LEU A 135 -7.61 7.68 -27.03
CA LEU A 135 -6.71 7.41 -25.90
C LEU A 135 -5.60 6.41 -26.26
N ALA A 136 -5.64 5.84 -27.46
CA ALA A 136 -4.63 4.92 -27.93
C ALA A 136 -3.26 5.62 -28.07
N PRO A 137 -2.15 4.92 -27.77
CA PRO A 137 -0.81 5.44 -28.05
C PRO A 137 -0.62 5.82 -29.52
N GLU A 138 0.26 6.76 -29.81
CA GLU A 138 0.56 7.16 -31.20
C GLU A 138 1.15 6.00 -32.01
N GLN A 139 1.90 5.13 -31.37
CA GLN A 139 2.47 3.92 -31.95
C GLN A 139 2.24 2.74 -31.01
N PRO A 140 1.91 1.53 -31.52
CA PRO A 140 1.80 0.35 -30.68
C PRO A 140 3.13 -0.01 -30.02
N ALA A 141 3.11 -0.54 -28.82
CA ALA A 141 4.29 -1.09 -28.17
C ALA A 141 4.99 -2.12 -29.06
N ARG A 142 6.30 -2.10 -29.07
CA ARG A 142 7.07 -3.12 -29.78
C ARG A 142 7.03 -4.44 -29.02
N SER A 143 6.37 -5.46 -29.58
CA SER A 143 6.31 -6.79 -28.98
C SER A 143 7.64 -7.52 -29.04
N CYS A 144 7.94 -8.30 -27.99
CA CYS A 144 9.02 -9.27 -27.94
C CYS A 144 8.57 -10.55 -28.65
N HIS A 145 9.32 -11.01 -29.64
CA HIS A 145 9.01 -12.23 -30.36
C HIS A 145 10.33 -12.99 -30.63
N MET A 146 10.54 -14.05 -29.86
CA MET A 146 11.82 -14.73 -29.77
C MET A 146 11.67 -16.22 -30.12
N ILE A 147 11.52 -16.49 -31.43
CA ILE A 147 11.60 -17.84 -32.03
C ILE A 147 12.32 -17.73 -33.37
N ASP A 148 13.07 -18.76 -33.75
CA ASP A 148 13.63 -18.84 -35.06
C ASP A 148 12.53 -18.96 -36.13
N ALA A 149 12.67 -18.24 -37.24
CA ALA A 149 11.63 -18.20 -38.28
C ALA A 149 11.36 -19.56 -38.91
N LYS A 150 12.36 -20.43 -38.95
CA LYS A 150 12.21 -21.80 -39.50
C LYS A 150 11.45 -22.70 -38.55
N LEU A 151 11.68 -22.54 -37.24
CA LEU A 151 11.01 -23.31 -36.20
C LEU A 151 9.57 -22.81 -35.93
N GLU A 152 9.28 -21.54 -36.24
CA GLU A 152 7.97 -20.96 -35.97
C GLU A 152 6.83 -21.65 -36.72
N ILE A 153 7.05 -22.11 -37.94
CA ILE A 153 6.02 -22.77 -38.74
C ILE A 153 5.54 -24.04 -38.05
N ASP A 154 6.48 -24.91 -37.68
CA ASP A 154 6.16 -26.18 -37.04
C ASP A 154 5.65 -25.97 -35.62
N PHE A 155 6.17 -24.98 -34.91
CA PHE A 155 5.69 -24.61 -33.59
C PHE A 155 4.24 -24.06 -33.61
N VAL A 156 3.90 -23.19 -34.55
CA VAL A 156 2.53 -22.71 -34.72
C VAL A 156 1.59 -23.85 -35.08
N ARG A 157 2.05 -24.80 -35.93
CA ARG A 157 1.27 -25.99 -36.29
C ARG A 157 1.00 -26.85 -35.03
N ASP A 158 1.98 -27.04 -34.15
CA ASP A 158 1.78 -27.74 -32.87
C ASP A 158 0.80 -27.01 -31.96
N LEU A 159 0.95 -25.67 -31.83
CA LEU A 159 0.02 -24.86 -31.05
C LEU A 159 -1.42 -24.92 -31.61
N ALA A 160 -1.60 -24.93 -32.92
CA ALA A 160 -2.90 -25.03 -33.57
C ALA A 160 -3.54 -26.42 -33.31
N LYS A 161 -2.76 -27.51 -33.45
CA LYS A 161 -3.21 -28.86 -33.11
C LYS A 161 -3.63 -29.00 -31.65
N ARG A 162 -3.01 -28.26 -30.75
CA ARG A 162 -3.35 -28.18 -29.32
C ARG A 162 -4.48 -27.20 -29.02
N GLU A 163 -5.12 -26.60 -30.01
CA GLU A 163 -6.19 -25.62 -29.90
C GLU A 163 -5.82 -24.32 -29.13
N LEU A 164 -4.53 -24.02 -28.97
CA LEU A 164 -4.07 -22.76 -28.37
C LEU A 164 -4.25 -21.56 -29.30
N VAL A 165 -4.05 -21.78 -30.61
CA VAL A 165 -4.13 -20.72 -31.62
C VAL A 165 -5.03 -21.12 -32.77
N GLU A 166 -5.58 -20.11 -33.47
CA GLU A 166 -6.31 -20.23 -34.72
C GLU A 166 -5.53 -19.48 -35.82
N LEU A 167 -5.52 -20.00 -37.03
CA LEU A 167 -4.97 -19.32 -38.22
C LEU A 167 -6.02 -18.39 -38.80
N ILE A 168 -5.84 -17.09 -38.64
CA ILE A 168 -6.77 -16.05 -39.11
C ILE A 168 -6.13 -15.31 -40.26
N PRO A 169 -6.82 -15.12 -41.43
CA PRO A 169 -6.33 -14.31 -42.52
C PRO A 169 -5.88 -12.91 -42.01
N GLU A 170 -4.71 -12.46 -42.44
CA GLU A 170 -4.15 -11.19 -41.98
C GLU A 170 -5.07 -9.98 -42.21
N SER A 171 -5.89 -10.03 -43.27
CA SER A 171 -6.90 -9.03 -43.62
C SER A 171 -8.03 -8.94 -42.59
N GLU A 172 -8.22 -9.97 -41.76
CA GLU A 172 -9.27 -10.04 -40.74
C GLU A 172 -8.74 -9.73 -39.35
N VAL A 173 -7.42 -9.63 -39.17
CA VAL A 173 -6.78 -9.33 -37.89
C VAL A 173 -6.98 -7.84 -37.55
N ALA A 174 -7.28 -7.57 -36.30
CA ALA A 174 -7.47 -6.19 -35.81
C ALA A 174 -6.22 -5.34 -36.03
N THR A 175 -6.44 -4.06 -36.31
CA THR A 175 -5.38 -3.07 -36.53
C THR A 175 -5.33 -2.06 -35.41
N HIS A 176 -4.20 -1.43 -35.23
CA HIS A 176 -4.04 -0.34 -34.27
C HIS A 176 -4.82 0.89 -34.77
N PRO A 177 -5.66 1.50 -33.94
CA PRO A 177 -6.66 2.49 -34.38
C PRO A 177 -6.03 3.75 -34.99
N ARG A 178 -4.83 4.18 -34.53
CA ARG A 178 -4.17 5.39 -35.06
C ARG A 178 -3.25 5.12 -36.25
N THR A 179 -2.65 3.92 -36.36
CA THR A 179 -1.61 3.67 -37.37
C THR A 179 -2.05 2.73 -38.48
N GLY A 180 -3.19 2.06 -38.34
CA GLY A 180 -3.65 1.02 -39.25
C GLY A 180 -2.77 -0.23 -39.31
N LYS A 181 -1.67 -0.30 -38.52
CA LYS A 181 -0.78 -1.47 -38.51
C LYS A 181 -1.49 -2.64 -37.81
N VAL A 182 -1.21 -3.87 -38.31
CA VAL A 182 -1.73 -5.08 -37.65
C VAL A 182 -1.37 -5.10 -36.19
N LEU A 183 -2.36 -5.28 -35.30
CA LEU A 183 -2.20 -5.38 -33.87
C LEU A 183 -1.60 -6.75 -33.52
N ARG A 184 -0.29 -6.80 -33.41
CA ARG A 184 0.47 -8.03 -33.22
C ARG A 184 1.26 -8.02 -31.94
N GLY A 185 0.99 -9.00 -31.09
CA GLY A 185 1.86 -9.40 -29.99
C GLY A 185 3.07 -10.23 -30.44
N GLY A 186 3.58 -11.03 -29.55
CA GLY A 186 4.68 -11.96 -29.80
C GLY A 186 4.71 -13.04 -28.73
N PHE A 187 5.71 -13.91 -28.77
CA PHE A 187 5.95 -14.86 -27.72
C PHE A 187 7.44 -15.12 -27.49
N PHE A 188 7.77 -15.53 -26.25
CA PHE A 188 9.11 -15.85 -25.82
C PHE A 188 9.07 -16.89 -24.69
N GLY A 189 10.17 -17.60 -24.49
CA GLY A 189 10.31 -18.55 -23.40
C GLY A 189 10.86 -17.88 -22.13
N VAL A 190 10.46 -18.36 -20.96
CA VAL A 190 11.16 -18.10 -19.70
C VAL A 190 11.46 -19.43 -18.99
N PRO A 191 12.58 -19.54 -18.26
CA PRO A 191 12.86 -20.74 -17.49
C PRO A 191 11.73 -21.07 -16.53
N HIS A 192 11.36 -22.35 -16.43
CA HIS A 192 10.29 -22.81 -15.53
C HIS A 192 10.81 -23.90 -14.58
N LYS A 193 10.60 -25.17 -14.87
CA LYS A 193 11.22 -26.31 -14.17
C LYS A 193 12.56 -26.64 -14.84
N VAL A 194 13.38 -27.49 -14.20
CA VAL A 194 14.64 -27.95 -14.80
C VAL A 194 14.37 -28.50 -16.20
N GLY A 195 15.03 -27.95 -17.22
CA GLY A 195 14.89 -28.35 -18.61
C GLY A 195 13.57 -27.94 -19.30
N LYS A 196 12.71 -27.17 -18.65
CA LYS A 196 11.43 -26.69 -19.20
C LYS A 196 11.38 -25.16 -19.31
N GLN A 197 10.63 -24.68 -20.30
CA GLN A 197 10.29 -23.28 -20.48
C GLN A 197 8.80 -23.04 -20.31
N ARG A 198 8.44 -21.92 -19.71
CA ARG A 198 7.08 -21.38 -19.76
C ARG A 198 6.95 -20.48 -20.98
N LEU A 199 5.92 -20.67 -21.78
CA LEU A 199 5.60 -19.80 -22.90
C LEU A 199 4.88 -18.53 -22.38
N ILE A 200 5.41 -17.37 -22.75
CA ILE A 200 4.80 -16.09 -22.44
C ILE A 200 4.37 -15.41 -23.74
N PHE A 201 3.14 -14.96 -23.78
CA PHE A 201 2.63 -14.17 -24.89
C PHE A 201 2.78 -12.69 -24.57
N ASP A 202 3.57 -11.98 -25.35
CA ASP A 202 3.75 -10.54 -25.20
C ASP A 202 2.58 -9.78 -25.83
N ARG A 203 1.57 -9.53 -25.03
CA ARG A 203 0.37 -8.78 -25.41
C ARG A 203 0.48 -7.27 -25.13
N ARG A 204 1.66 -6.70 -24.92
CA ARG A 204 1.79 -5.25 -24.67
C ARG A 204 1.04 -4.39 -25.70
N PRO A 205 1.12 -4.67 -27.03
CA PRO A 205 0.36 -3.88 -28.00
C PRO A 205 -1.16 -3.93 -27.79
N GLN A 206 -1.69 -5.09 -27.42
CA GLN A 206 -3.13 -5.26 -27.11
C GLN A 206 -3.47 -4.67 -25.76
N ASN A 207 -2.66 -4.96 -24.72
CA ASN A 207 -2.88 -4.50 -23.35
C ASN A 207 -2.93 -2.96 -23.21
N GLU A 208 -2.22 -2.22 -24.08
CA GLU A 208 -2.26 -0.75 -24.10
C GLU A 208 -3.61 -0.20 -24.57
N LEU A 209 -4.34 -1.00 -25.34
CA LEU A 209 -5.67 -0.65 -25.86
C LEU A 209 -6.82 -1.17 -25.00
N GLU A 210 -6.53 -1.81 -23.87
CA GLU A 210 -7.53 -2.42 -22.97
C GLU A 210 -7.51 -1.76 -21.59
N GLU A 211 -8.68 -1.65 -20.97
CA GLU A 211 -8.81 -1.22 -19.57
C GLU A 211 -8.32 -2.32 -18.62
N ASP A 212 -7.89 -1.92 -17.43
CA ASP A 212 -7.42 -2.82 -16.39
C ASP A 212 -8.57 -3.12 -15.41
N LEU A 213 -9.01 -4.36 -15.38
CA LEU A 213 -10.09 -4.83 -14.49
C LEU A 213 -9.59 -5.26 -13.10
N SER A 214 -8.29 -5.27 -12.86
CA SER A 214 -7.71 -5.83 -11.64
C SER A 214 -8.20 -5.14 -10.36
N SER A 215 -8.34 -3.81 -10.38
CA SER A 215 -8.84 -3.05 -9.23
C SER A 215 -10.30 -3.33 -8.90
N LEU A 216 -11.09 -3.75 -9.89
CA LEU A 216 -12.53 -3.96 -9.77
C LEU A 216 -12.89 -5.40 -9.38
N TRP A 217 -12.07 -6.36 -9.83
CA TRP A 217 -12.44 -7.78 -9.78
C TRP A 217 -11.58 -8.61 -8.83
N LEU A 218 -10.41 -8.11 -8.38
CA LEU A 218 -9.46 -8.93 -7.64
C LEU A 218 -9.48 -8.66 -6.13
N TRP A 219 -9.87 -9.68 -5.38
CA TRP A 219 -9.78 -9.73 -3.92
C TRP A 219 -9.04 -11.00 -3.49
N LEU A 220 -7.85 -11.18 -4.06
CA LEU A 220 -7.04 -12.38 -3.84
C LEU A 220 -6.73 -12.57 -2.35
N PRO A 221 -6.80 -13.80 -1.81
CA PRO A 221 -6.32 -14.08 -0.48
C PRO A 221 -4.80 -13.94 -0.40
N HIS A 222 -4.26 -13.88 0.82
CA HIS A 222 -2.83 -13.84 1.05
C HIS A 222 -2.45 -14.76 2.21
N GLY A 223 -1.36 -15.51 2.07
CA GLY A 223 -0.94 -16.49 3.06
C GLY A 223 -0.72 -15.93 4.48
N SER A 224 -0.35 -14.64 4.60
CA SER A 224 -0.23 -14.00 5.92
C SER A 224 -1.56 -13.89 6.69
N GLN A 225 -2.72 -14.13 6.06
CA GLN A 225 -4.01 -14.13 6.76
C GLN A 225 -4.12 -15.32 7.73
N PHE A 226 -3.40 -16.42 7.50
CA PHE A 226 -3.32 -17.53 8.47
C PHE A 226 -2.70 -17.11 9.82
N CYS A 227 -1.96 -16.01 9.87
CA CYS A 227 -1.45 -15.43 11.12
C CYS A 227 -2.57 -14.94 12.05
N GLU A 228 -3.77 -14.72 11.52
CA GLU A 228 -4.92 -14.24 12.27
C GLU A 228 -5.64 -15.32 13.07
N TRP A 229 -5.31 -16.58 12.81
CA TRP A 229 -5.86 -17.70 13.59
C TRP A 229 -5.55 -17.52 15.07
N VAL A 230 -6.54 -17.75 15.92
CA VAL A 230 -6.38 -17.84 17.38
C VAL A 230 -6.77 -19.25 17.78
N LEU A 231 -5.77 -20.10 17.86
CA LEU A 231 -5.95 -21.55 18.03
C LEU A 231 -6.08 -21.91 19.52
N PRO A 232 -7.14 -22.63 19.94
CA PRO A 232 -7.24 -23.17 21.29
C PRO A 232 -6.07 -24.12 21.63
N PRO A 233 -5.73 -24.29 22.93
CA PRO A 233 -4.62 -25.15 23.34
C PRO A 233 -4.76 -26.62 22.93
N ASP A 234 -5.98 -27.14 22.88
CA ASP A 234 -6.40 -28.49 22.57
C ASP A 234 -6.72 -28.72 21.08
N SER A 235 -6.56 -27.70 20.26
CA SER A 235 -6.89 -27.75 18.83
C SER A 235 -5.63 -27.64 17.96
N GLY A 236 -5.76 -28.02 16.69
CA GLY A 236 -4.77 -27.84 15.65
C GLY A 236 -5.44 -27.51 14.31
N VAL A 237 -4.64 -27.18 13.32
CA VAL A 237 -5.09 -26.89 11.95
C VAL A 237 -4.54 -27.94 11.00
N ARG A 238 -5.36 -28.43 10.08
CA ARG A 238 -4.91 -29.18 8.91
C ARG A 238 -5.44 -28.52 7.64
N GLY A 239 -4.72 -28.70 6.54
CA GLY A 239 -5.06 -28.09 5.27
C GLY A 239 -5.05 -29.06 4.11
N SER A 240 -5.88 -28.75 3.10
CA SER A 240 -5.88 -29.38 1.79
C SER A 240 -5.70 -28.32 0.72
N CYS A 241 -4.83 -28.60 -0.26
CA CYS A 241 -4.50 -27.66 -1.34
C CYS A 241 -4.64 -28.35 -2.70
N ASP A 242 -5.10 -27.59 -3.67
CA ASP A 242 -5.18 -28.00 -5.09
C ASP A 242 -4.62 -26.90 -5.99
N ASP A 243 -4.16 -27.30 -7.17
CA ASP A 243 -3.60 -26.43 -8.24
C ASP A 243 -4.20 -26.85 -9.58
N LEU A 244 -4.73 -25.90 -10.34
CA LEU A 244 -5.25 -26.16 -11.69
C LEU A 244 -4.13 -26.09 -12.73
N SER A 245 -3.93 -27.17 -13.46
CA SER A 245 -2.84 -27.29 -14.42
C SER A 245 -3.03 -26.35 -15.62
N CYS A 246 -2.04 -25.50 -15.90
CA CYS A 246 -2.09 -24.58 -17.06
C CYS A 246 -3.40 -23.76 -17.13
N TRP A 247 -3.91 -23.29 -16.00
CA TRP A 247 -5.25 -22.75 -15.82
C TRP A 247 -5.67 -21.72 -16.87
N PHE A 248 -4.81 -20.71 -17.16
CA PHE A 248 -5.11 -19.71 -18.19
C PHE A 248 -5.45 -20.33 -19.54
N TYR A 249 -4.72 -21.36 -19.95
CA TYR A 249 -4.89 -22.03 -21.24
C TYR A 249 -6.13 -22.94 -21.30
N GLN A 250 -6.75 -23.23 -20.16
CA GLN A 250 -8.03 -23.95 -20.16
C GLN A 250 -9.22 -23.05 -20.52
N LEU A 251 -9.11 -21.73 -20.32
CA LEU A 251 -10.19 -20.76 -20.53
C LEU A 251 -10.19 -20.25 -21.97
N ARG A 252 -11.21 -20.63 -22.74
CA ARG A 252 -11.41 -20.25 -24.13
C ARG A 252 -12.14 -18.92 -24.25
N HIS A 253 -11.63 -18.03 -25.08
CA HIS A 253 -12.31 -16.82 -25.54
C HIS A 253 -13.29 -17.12 -26.69
N LYS A 254 -14.31 -16.28 -26.87
CA LYS A 254 -15.17 -16.35 -28.06
C LYS A 254 -14.40 -16.05 -29.34
N ALA A 255 -14.81 -16.71 -30.45
CA ALA A 255 -14.12 -16.60 -31.73
C ALA A 255 -14.02 -15.16 -32.26
N SER A 256 -15.00 -14.31 -31.98
CA SER A 256 -15.00 -12.88 -32.33
C SER A 256 -13.79 -12.14 -31.77
N TRP A 257 -13.25 -12.59 -30.61
CA TRP A 257 -12.11 -11.96 -29.96
C TRP A 257 -10.75 -12.41 -30.50
N TRP A 258 -10.63 -13.61 -31.13
CA TRP A 258 -9.37 -14.15 -31.60
C TRP A 258 -8.65 -13.22 -32.59
N ARG A 259 -9.41 -12.47 -33.41
CA ARG A 259 -8.87 -11.50 -34.37
C ARG A 259 -8.02 -10.39 -33.74
N ARG A 260 -8.17 -10.14 -32.45
CA ARG A 260 -7.36 -9.17 -31.70
C ARG A 260 -6.13 -9.80 -31.00
N GLN A 261 -5.95 -11.11 -31.13
CA GLN A 261 -4.98 -11.89 -30.36
C GLN A 261 -3.80 -12.39 -31.19
N ALA A 262 -3.47 -11.71 -32.30
CA ALA A 262 -2.38 -12.12 -33.17
C ALA A 262 -1.03 -12.12 -32.43
N CYS A 263 -0.26 -13.21 -32.53
CA CYS A 263 0.99 -13.42 -31.81
C CYS A 263 2.17 -13.91 -32.68
N SER A 264 1.94 -14.28 -33.97
CA SER A 264 2.99 -14.80 -34.87
C SER A 264 3.50 -13.76 -35.83
N ARG A 265 4.59 -14.11 -36.56
CA ARG A 265 4.96 -13.46 -37.82
C ARG A 265 3.87 -13.69 -38.87
N ARG A 266 4.02 -13.04 -40.01
CA ARG A 266 3.21 -13.29 -41.21
C ARG A 266 3.51 -14.67 -41.73
N LEU A 267 2.48 -15.53 -41.82
CA LEU A 267 2.57 -16.92 -42.24
C LEU A 267 1.96 -17.06 -43.62
N ARG A 268 2.47 -17.96 -44.44
CA ARG A 268 1.92 -18.25 -45.78
C ARG A 268 0.90 -19.38 -45.67
N GLY A 269 -0.20 -19.30 -46.40
CA GLY A 269 -1.22 -20.32 -46.37
C GLY A 269 -0.73 -21.67 -46.89
N GLU A 270 0.27 -21.66 -47.80
CA GLU A 270 0.90 -22.87 -48.32
C GLU A 270 1.51 -23.75 -47.24
N ASP A 271 2.03 -23.14 -46.21
CA ASP A 271 2.67 -23.85 -45.12
C ASP A 271 1.67 -24.54 -44.16
N PHE A 272 0.35 -24.27 -44.31
CA PHE A 272 -0.71 -24.71 -43.38
C PHE A 272 -1.97 -25.28 -44.09
N VAL A 273 -1.81 -25.79 -45.31
CA VAL A 273 -2.93 -26.38 -46.06
C VAL A 273 -3.57 -27.55 -45.30
N ASP A 274 -2.75 -28.30 -44.56
CA ASP A 274 -3.19 -29.38 -43.65
C ASP A 274 -4.11 -28.92 -42.50
N LEU A 275 -4.10 -27.62 -42.17
CA LEU A 275 -4.97 -26.98 -41.19
C LEU A 275 -6.06 -26.11 -41.82
N GLY A 276 -6.33 -26.30 -43.14
CA GLY A 276 -7.40 -25.60 -43.87
C GLY A 276 -7.04 -24.18 -44.35
N ALA A 277 -5.78 -23.76 -44.27
CA ALA A 277 -5.35 -22.48 -44.83
C ALA A 277 -5.35 -22.50 -46.36
N ARG A 278 -5.66 -21.38 -47.03
CA ARG A 278 -5.72 -21.24 -48.48
C ARG A 278 -4.38 -20.79 -49.00
N PRO A 279 -3.84 -21.47 -50.04
CA PRO A 279 -2.66 -20.98 -50.78
C PRO A 279 -2.88 -19.55 -51.29
N GLY A 280 -1.82 -18.73 -51.31
CA GLY A 280 -1.86 -17.34 -51.73
C GLY A 280 -2.43 -16.36 -50.68
N VAL A 281 -2.93 -16.84 -49.57
CA VAL A 281 -3.42 -16.01 -48.46
C VAL A 281 -2.40 -15.97 -47.31
N HIS A 282 -2.22 -14.82 -46.76
CA HIS A 282 -1.37 -14.67 -45.57
C HIS A 282 -2.19 -14.75 -44.29
N TYR A 283 -1.64 -15.41 -43.28
CA TYR A 283 -2.27 -15.69 -42.03
C TYR A 283 -1.46 -15.15 -40.82
N ARG A 284 -2.13 -15.01 -39.68
CA ARG A 284 -1.53 -14.84 -38.35
C ARG A 284 -2.07 -15.93 -37.43
N ALA A 285 -1.20 -16.49 -36.62
CA ALA A 285 -1.65 -17.28 -35.45
C ALA A 285 -2.21 -16.36 -34.41
N CYS A 286 -3.45 -16.60 -34.03
CA CYS A 286 -4.21 -15.81 -33.07
C CYS A 286 -4.60 -16.69 -31.88
N LEU A 287 -4.40 -16.21 -30.64
CA LEU A 287 -4.73 -16.97 -29.43
C LEU A 287 -6.23 -17.19 -29.32
N ARG A 288 -6.63 -18.42 -28.96
CA ARG A 288 -8.02 -18.81 -28.69
C ARG A 288 -8.36 -18.74 -27.21
N VAL A 289 -7.36 -18.66 -26.34
CA VAL A 289 -7.46 -18.80 -24.88
C VAL A 289 -6.92 -17.59 -24.15
N VAL A 290 -7.23 -17.49 -22.87
CA VAL A 290 -6.61 -16.49 -21.99
C VAL A 290 -5.11 -16.78 -21.94
N ALA A 291 -4.29 -15.75 -22.12
CA ALA A 291 -2.84 -15.93 -22.23
C ALA A 291 -2.11 -15.48 -20.97
N MET A 292 -0.99 -16.14 -20.70
CA MET A 292 0.02 -15.59 -19.80
C MET A 292 0.64 -14.35 -20.44
N GLY A 293 0.39 -13.17 -19.89
CA GLY A 293 0.76 -11.86 -20.43
C GLY A 293 -0.45 -10.99 -20.79
N ASP A 294 -1.66 -11.52 -20.65
CA ASP A 294 -2.90 -10.78 -20.71
C ASP A 294 -3.04 -9.89 -19.46
N ARG A 295 -3.29 -8.59 -19.66
CA ARG A 295 -3.54 -7.64 -18.57
C ARG A 295 -4.70 -8.10 -17.67
N ASN A 296 -5.76 -8.61 -18.27
CA ASN A 296 -6.97 -9.04 -17.60
C ASN A 296 -7.05 -10.56 -17.39
N GLY A 297 -5.97 -11.28 -17.67
CA GLY A 297 -5.92 -12.72 -17.53
C GLY A 297 -6.18 -13.17 -16.08
N VAL A 298 -5.56 -12.51 -15.09
CA VAL A 298 -5.75 -12.84 -13.67
C VAL A 298 -7.19 -12.59 -13.21
N PRO A 299 -7.83 -11.42 -13.48
CA PRO A 299 -9.25 -11.22 -13.21
C PRO A 299 -10.16 -12.30 -13.80
N PHE A 300 -9.96 -12.68 -15.06
CA PHE A 300 -10.78 -13.70 -15.72
C PHE A 300 -10.56 -15.08 -15.09
N ALA A 301 -9.33 -15.45 -14.86
CA ALA A 301 -8.96 -16.74 -14.27
C ALA A 301 -9.48 -16.89 -12.82
N GLN A 302 -9.38 -15.85 -12.02
CA GLN A 302 -9.89 -15.82 -10.65
C GLN A 302 -11.41 -15.96 -10.61
N GLU A 303 -12.12 -15.17 -11.43
CA GLU A 303 -13.57 -15.21 -11.47
C GLU A 303 -14.11 -16.57 -11.91
N ALA A 304 -13.50 -17.15 -12.95
CA ALA A 304 -13.90 -18.46 -13.43
C ALA A 304 -13.70 -19.56 -12.37
N HIS A 305 -12.58 -19.52 -11.65
CA HIS A 305 -12.32 -20.46 -10.58
C HIS A 305 -13.27 -20.27 -9.40
N GLU A 306 -13.44 -19.04 -8.89
CA GLU A 306 -14.40 -18.75 -7.82
C GLU A 306 -15.84 -19.15 -8.20
N PHE A 307 -16.24 -18.91 -9.45
CA PHE A 307 -17.59 -19.27 -9.91
C PHE A 307 -17.85 -20.78 -9.81
N MET A 308 -16.91 -21.60 -10.28
CA MET A 308 -17.03 -23.06 -10.19
C MET A 308 -17.12 -23.53 -8.73
N LEU A 309 -16.29 -22.97 -7.85
CA LEU A 309 -16.25 -23.32 -6.43
C LEU A 309 -17.55 -22.92 -5.71
N LYS A 310 -18.05 -21.72 -5.96
CA LYS A 310 -19.32 -21.23 -5.38
C LYS A 310 -20.53 -22.05 -5.84
N ALA A 311 -20.55 -22.48 -7.11
CA ALA A 311 -21.60 -23.35 -7.64
C ALA A 311 -21.61 -24.74 -6.96
N ALA A 312 -20.49 -25.14 -6.35
CA ALA A 312 -20.37 -26.37 -5.56
C ALA A 312 -20.65 -26.19 -4.05
N GLY A 313 -21.05 -24.99 -3.63
CA GLY A 313 -21.24 -24.67 -2.22
C GLY A 313 -19.93 -24.41 -1.45
N LEU A 314 -18.83 -24.24 -2.17
CA LEU A 314 -17.53 -23.83 -1.62
C LEU A 314 -17.40 -22.29 -1.61
N LEU A 315 -16.37 -21.77 -0.96
CA LEU A 315 -16.15 -20.32 -0.80
C LEU A 315 -17.34 -19.61 -0.17
N ASP A 316 -17.95 -20.24 0.84
CA ASP A 316 -18.99 -19.58 1.65
C ASP A 316 -18.43 -18.30 2.28
N GLY A 317 -19.23 -17.23 2.26
CA GLY A 317 -18.82 -15.93 2.79
C GLY A 317 -18.37 -15.94 4.25
N HIS A 318 -18.80 -16.95 5.04
CA HIS A 318 -18.42 -17.11 6.45
C HIS A 318 -17.03 -17.75 6.65
N CYS A 319 -16.48 -18.43 5.64
CA CYS A 319 -15.18 -19.10 5.72
C CYS A 319 -14.16 -18.57 4.69
N THR A 320 -14.59 -17.74 3.74
CA THR A 320 -13.74 -17.28 2.63
C THR A 320 -12.73 -16.23 3.07
N LEU A 321 -11.46 -16.51 2.76
CA LEU A 321 -10.34 -15.58 2.92
C LEU A 321 -10.29 -14.59 1.74
N ARG A 322 -10.26 -13.30 2.05
CA ARG A 322 -10.07 -12.22 1.08
C ARG A 322 -9.12 -11.19 1.68
N TYR A 323 -8.06 -10.87 0.97
CA TYR A 323 -7.14 -9.85 1.45
C TYR A 323 -7.85 -8.51 1.52
N GLY A 324 -8.08 -8.01 2.71
CA GLY A 324 -8.86 -6.81 2.94
C GLY A 324 -10.08 -7.01 3.81
N ALA A 325 -10.59 -8.21 3.86
CA ALA A 325 -11.66 -8.56 4.78
C ALA A 325 -11.10 -9.04 6.12
N SER A 326 -11.91 -8.96 7.16
CA SER A 326 -11.64 -9.61 8.44
C SER A 326 -11.56 -11.12 8.24
N ALA A 327 -10.68 -11.80 8.99
CA ALA A 327 -10.59 -13.24 8.94
C ALA A 327 -11.89 -13.91 9.39
N PRO A 328 -12.22 -15.09 8.82
CA PRO A 328 -13.38 -15.87 9.24
C PRO A 328 -13.38 -16.16 10.74
N LEU A 329 -14.56 -16.16 11.36
CA LEU A 329 -14.73 -16.44 12.79
C LEU A 329 -14.84 -17.94 13.09
N GLY A 330 -15.25 -18.73 12.09
CA GLY A 330 -15.44 -20.17 12.20
C GLY A 330 -14.14 -20.97 12.18
N PRO A 331 -14.25 -22.29 12.39
CA PRO A 331 -13.11 -23.20 12.41
C PRO A 331 -12.64 -23.59 11.00
N SER A 332 -13.37 -23.20 9.95
CA SER A 332 -13.05 -23.51 8.55
C SER A 332 -12.66 -22.25 7.81
N TRP A 333 -11.51 -22.28 7.13
CA TRP A 333 -11.02 -21.17 6.32
C TRP A 333 -10.70 -21.64 4.91
N GLU A 334 -11.16 -20.92 3.92
CA GLU A 334 -11.09 -21.30 2.53
C GLU A 334 -10.69 -20.12 1.64
N GLY A 335 -10.01 -20.40 0.52
CA GLY A 335 -9.70 -19.36 -0.45
C GLY A 335 -9.18 -19.90 -1.77
N ALA A 336 -9.43 -19.13 -2.84
CA ALA A 336 -8.90 -19.40 -4.17
C ALA A 336 -7.95 -18.27 -4.59
N TYR A 337 -6.81 -18.61 -5.16
CA TYR A 337 -5.82 -17.69 -5.67
C TYR A 337 -5.43 -18.10 -7.09
N VAL A 338 -6.10 -17.53 -8.06
CA VAL A 338 -5.97 -17.80 -9.51
C VAL A 338 -6.20 -19.28 -9.84
N ASP A 339 -5.16 -20.13 -9.77
CA ASP A 339 -5.15 -21.56 -10.01
C ASP A 339 -5.10 -22.40 -8.73
N ASP A 340 -4.71 -21.78 -7.60
CA ASP A 340 -4.60 -22.46 -6.30
C ASP A 340 -5.93 -22.38 -5.52
N HIS A 341 -6.32 -23.49 -4.88
CA HIS A 341 -7.38 -23.55 -3.88
C HIS A 341 -6.84 -24.10 -2.57
N VAL A 342 -7.28 -23.53 -1.46
CA VAL A 342 -6.89 -23.99 -0.11
C VAL A 342 -8.12 -24.04 0.78
N PHE A 343 -8.25 -25.16 1.49
CA PHE A 343 -9.21 -25.33 2.58
C PHE A 343 -8.44 -25.73 3.86
N ALA A 344 -8.58 -24.95 4.92
CA ALA A 344 -7.94 -25.20 6.21
C ALA A 344 -9.00 -25.34 7.30
N GLN A 345 -8.84 -26.38 8.16
CA GLN A 345 -9.80 -26.76 9.18
C GLN A 345 -9.14 -26.82 10.56
N GLU A 346 -9.73 -26.14 11.54
CA GLU A 346 -9.41 -26.31 12.95
C GLU A 346 -10.13 -27.54 13.49
N LEU A 347 -9.38 -28.43 14.16
CA LEU A 347 -9.87 -29.67 14.77
C LEU A 347 -9.20 -29.88 16.13
N GLY A 348 -9.84 -30.63 17.03
CA GLY A 348 -9.19 -31.13 18.24
C GLY A 348 -7.94 -31.95 17.92
N LEU A 349 -6.91 -31.88 18.75
CA LEU A 349 -5.60 -32.51 18.51
C LEU A 349 -5.73 -34.03 18.27
N GLU A 350 -6.70 -34.67 18.89
CA GLU A 350 -7.00 -36.10 18.73
C GLU A 350 -7.54 -36.42 17.33
N ARG A 351 -8.30 -35.50 16.71
CA ARG A 351 -8.91 -35.66 15.38
C ARG A 351 -8.02 -35.20 14.22
N LEU A 352 -6.91 -34.55 14.49
CA LEU A 352 -6.02 -34.01 13.42
C LEU A 352 -5.46 -35.12 12.51
N ARG A 353 -5.29 -36.32 13.01
CA ARG A 353 -4.75 -37.49 12.28
C ARG A 353 -5.84 -38.33 11.64
N CYS A 354 -7.11 -38.06 11.90
CA CYS A 354 -8.21 -38.82 11.35
C CYS A 354 -8.24 -38.66 9.83
N GLN A 355 -8.02 -39.74 9.11
CA GLN A 355 -8.15 -39.82 7.66
C GLN A 355 -9.48 -40.48 7.29
N PRO A 356 -10.25 -39.88 6.38
CA PRO A 356 -11.53 -40.42 5.95
C PRO A 356 -11.37 -41.84 5.39
N GLY A 357 -12.19 -42.77 5.88
CA GLY A 357 -12.22 -44.15 5.40
C GLY A 357 -11.05 -45.02 5.77
N VAL A 358 -10.10 -44.54 6.59
CA VAL A 358 -8.90 -45.29 7.00
C VAL A 358 -8.77 -45.39 8.55
N CYS A 359 -9.46 -44.45 9.26
CA CYS A 359 -9.28 -44.34 10.72
C CYS A 359 -10.38 -45.09 11.48
N ASP A 360 -10.01 -46.13 12.20
CA ASP A 360 -10.89 -46.89 13.11
C ASP A 360 -10.83 -46.36 14.57
N CYS A 361 -10.49 -45.12 14.77
CA CYS A 361 -10.41 -44.53 16.12
C CYS A 361 -11.81 -44.39 16.73
N ALA A 362 -11.88 -44.41 18.07
CA ALA A 362 -13.13 -44.28 18.82
C ALA A 362 -13.97 -43.03 18.44
N PHE A 363 -13.32 -41.97 17.99
CA PHE A 363 -14.02 -40.75 17.52
C PHE A 363 -14.66 -40.93 16.16
N CYS A 364 -14.02 -41.63 15.22
CA CYS A 364 -14.57 -41.94 13.91
C CYS A 364 -15.67 -42.99 13.96
N ALA A 365 -15.61 -43.89 14.96
CA ALA A 365 -16.60 -44.92 15.17
C ALA A 365 -17.92 -44.40 15.79
N VAL A 366 -17.85 -43.32 16.59
CA VAL A 366 -19.01 -42.77 17.32
C VAL A 366 -19.65 -41.59 16.57
N ASP A 367 -18.86 -40.81 15.83
CA ASP A 367 -19.32 -39.63 15.11
C ASP A 367 -19.52 -39.97 13.63
N SER A 368 -20.75 -40.31 13.25
CA SER A 368 -21.14 -40.63 11.87
C SER A 368 -21.08 -39.41 10.90
N GLY A 369 -20.72 -38.22 11.41
CA GLY A 369 -20.65 -37.00 10.62
C GLY A 369 -19.31 -36.89 9.88
N GLU A 370 -19.37 -36.60 8.57
CA GLU A 370 -18.14 -36.31 7.81
C GLU A 370 -17.55 -34.96 8.26
N LEU A 371 -16.23 -34.92 8.38
CA LEU A 371 -15.52 -33.68 8.72
C LEU A 371 -15.67 -32.64 7.60
N PRO A 372 -15.85 -31.35 7.91
CA PRO A 372 -16.07 -30.30 6.91
C PRO A 372 -15.00 -30.23 5.83
N ASP A 373 -13.75 -30.45 6.16
CA ASP A 373 -12.63 -30.45 5.20
C ASP A 373 -12.68 -31.67 4.25
N VAL A 374 -13.23 -32.78 4.69
CA VAL A 374 -13.43 -33.99 3.85
C VAL A 374 -14.54 -33.75 2.86
N VAL A 375 -15.65 -33.17 3.32
CA VAL A 375 -16.79 -32.80 2.47
C VAL A 375 -16.36 -31.77 1.43
N ALA A 376 -15.59 -30.75 1.85
CA ALA A 376 -15.09 -29.71 0.95
C ALA A 376 -14.17 -30.27 -0.15
N VAL A 377 -13.22 -31.16 0.21
CA VAL A 377 -12.31 -31.81 -0.78
C VAL A 377 -13.10 -32.63 -1.79
N ARG A 378 -14.08 -33.42 -1.32
CA ARG A 378 -14.90 -34.23 -2.23
C ARG A 378 -15.74 -33.35 -3.16
N ALA A 379 -16.34 -32.27 -2.66
CA ALA A 379 -17.09 -31.31 -3.47
C ALA A 379 -16.19 -30.62 -4.52
N LEU A 380 -14.96 -30.27 -4.13
CA LEU A 380 -13.95 -29.70 -5.01
C LEU A 380 -13.60 -30.63 -6.17
N GLU A 381 -13.23 -31.88 -5.84
CA GLU A 381 -12.87 -32.90 -6.85
C GLU A 381 -14.04 -33.19 -7.82
N ALA A 382 -15.24 -33.34 -7.28
CA ALA A 382 -16.44 -33.53 -8.09
C ALA A 382 -16.71 -32.34 -9.01
N THR A 383 -16.46 -31.12 -8.56
CA THR A 383 -16.66 -29.91 -9.34
C THR A 383 -15.65 -29.80 -10.48
N TYR A 384 -14.38 -30.02 -10.22
CA TYR A 384 -13.39 -30.00 -11.28
C TYR A 384 -13.64 -31.11 -12.33
N ALA A 385 -14.00 -32.31 -11.88
CA ALA A 385 -14.37 -33.41 -12.79
C ALA A 385 -15.62 -33.05 -13.63
N ARG A 386 -16.64 -32.45 -13.02
CA ARG A 386 -17.89 -32.06 -13.73
C ARG A 386 -17.63 -31.05 -14.83
N HIS A 387 -16.75 -30.06 -14.57
CA HIS A 387 -16.41 -29.03 -15.54
C HIS A 387 -15.31 -29.50 -16.51
N GLY A 388 -14.63 -30.61 -16.27
CA GLY A 388 -13.48 -31.03 -17.05
C GLY A 388 -12.23 -30.18 -16.82
N ALA A 389 -12.12 -29.51 -15.66
CA ALA A 389 -10.97 -28.70 -15.30
C ALA A 389 -9.77 -29.59 -14.94
N ALA A 390 -8.67 -29.44 -15.64
CA ALA A 390 -7.47 -30.24 -15.45
C ALA A 390 -6.71 -29.79 -14.19
N ARG A 391 -6.45 -30.75 -13.28
CA ARG A 391 -5.74 -30.53 -12.01
C ARG A 391 -4.28 -30.96 -12.12
N ALA A 392 -3.43 -30.34 -11.31
CA ALA A 392 -2.03 -30.78 -11.10
C ALA A 392 -1.97 -31.73 -9.89
N VAL A 393 -2.41 -32.99 -10.10
CA VAL A 393 -2.57 -33.99 -9.03
C VAL A 393 -1.26 -34.26 -8.27
N GLU A 394 -0.13 -34.09 -8.93
CA GLU A 394 1.20 -34.23 -8.30
C GLU A 394 1.54 -33.14 -7.26
N LYS A 395 0.73 -32.09 -7.19
CA LYS A 395 0.88 -30.99 -6.22
C LYS A 395 -0.17 -31.02 -5.13
N GLU A 396 -1.14 -31.91 -5.22
CA GLU A 396 -2.22 -31.95 -4.24
C GLU A 396 -1.71 -32.23 -2.83
N VAL A 397 -2.33 -31.56 -1.87
CA VAL A 397 -2.12 -31.80 -0.44
C VAL A 397 -3.46 -32.18 0.18
N ARG A 398 -3.49 -33.22 0.99
CA ARG A 398 -4.72 -33.71 1.62
C ARG A 398 -4.55 -33.82 3.12
N HIS A 399 -5.38 -33.11 3.86
CA HIS A 399 -5.54 -33.17 5.32
C HIS A 399 -4.20 -33.12 6.09
N ALA A 400 -3.23 -32.34 5.57
CA ALA A 400 -1.90 -32.23 6.15
C ALA A 400 -1.86 -31.24 7.31
N THR A 401 -1.23 -31.63 8.42
CA THR A 401 -1.02 -30.73 9.57
C THR A 401 0.17 -29.80 9.40
N ASP A 402 0.98 -30.02 8.36
CA ASP A 402 2.07 -29.16 7.90
C ASP A 402 1.89 -28.99 6.40
N PHE A 403 1.48 -27.81 5.98
CA PHE A 403 1.18 -27.52 4.58
C PHE A 403 1.65 -26.11 4.19
N THR A 404 1.83 -25.91 2.89
CA THR A 404 2.21 -24.62 2.34
C THR A 404 1.11 -24.14 1.39
N ALA A 405 0.60 -22.92 1.63
CA ALA A 405 -0.41 -22.27 0.84
C ALA A 405 0.02 -20.82 0.55
N TRP A 406 -0.05 -20.39 -0.70
CA TRP A 406 0.30 -19.02 -1.14
C TRP A 406 1.65 -18.54 -0.59
N GLY A 407 2.64 -19.44 -0.60
CA GLY A 407 3.99 -19.18 -0.13
C GLY A 407 4.15 -19.08 1.39
N THR A 408 3.12 -19.43 2.15
CA THR A 408 3.09 -19.49 3.62
C THR A 408 2.99 -20.92 4.11
N ARG A 409 3.86 -21.31 5.02
CA ARG A 409 3.84 -22.60 5.71
C ARG A 409 3.03 -22.50 7.00
N VAL A 410 2.10 -23.40 7.18
CA VAL A 410 1.27 -23.56 8.38
C VAL A 410 1.64 -24.86 9.07
N GLU A 411 2.31 -24.78 10.20
CA GLU A 411 2.60 -25.91 11.09
C GLU A 411 1.44 -26.04 12.09
N GLY A 412 0.32 -26.60 11.66
CA GLY A 412 -0.96 -26.51 12.37
C GLY A 412 -0.98 -27.20 13.72
N ARG A 413 -0.16 -28.27 13.91
CA ARG A 413 -0.01 -28.92 15.23
C ARG A 413 0.82 -28.08 16.18
N ARG A 414 1.90 -27.46 15.68
CA ARG A 414 2.77 -26.56 16.46
C ARG A 414 2.12 -25.20 16.69
N GLY A 415 1.25 -24.77 15.78
CA GLY A 415 0.64 -23.46 15.82
C GLY A 415 1.56 -22.35 15.29
N ARG A 416 2.45 -22.66 14.35
CA ARG A 416 3.37 -21.68 13.76
C ARG A 416 3.00 -21.38 12.30
N VAL A 417 2.92 -20.11 11.97
CA VAL A 417 2.66 -19.62 10.60
C VAL A 417 3.81 -18.73 10.17
N SER A 418 4.46 -19.08 9.04
CA SER A 418 5.64 -18.36 8.56
C SER A 418 5.90 -18.66 7.08
N VAL A 419 6.82 -17.93 6.47
CA VAL A 419 7.49 -18.44 5.26
C VAL A 419 8.45 -19.55 5.66
N ASP A 420 8.62 -20.53 4.77
CA ASP A 420 9.56 -21.64 4.99
C ASP A 420 10.95 -21.15 5.47
N ILE A 421 11.52 -21.85 6.44
CA ILE A 421 12.76 -21.42 7.11
C ILE A 421 13.94 -21.37 6.14
N GLU A 422 14.04 -22.29 5.19
CA GLU A 422 15.13 -22.28 4.20
C GLU A 422 15.06 -21.04 3.32
N LYS A 423 13.85 -20.64 2.92
CA LYS A 423 13.66 -19.40 2.14
C LYS A 423 14.04 -18.17 2.96
N ARG A 424 13.68 -18.12 4.25
CA ARG A 424 14.08 -17.03 5.16
C ARG A 424 15.59 -16.96 5.33
N VAL A 425 16.26 -18.10 5.48
CA VAL A 425 17.73 -18.20 5.58
C VAL A 425 18.40 -17.73 4.28
N LYS A 426 17.88 -18.13 3.10
CA LYS A 426 18.38 -17.64 1.80
C LYS A 426 18.27 -16.12 1.67
N VAL A 427 17.12 -15.56 2.08
CA VAL A 427 16.89 -14.10 2.06
C VAL A 427 17.84 -13.41 3.05
N ALA A 428 18.03 -13.95 4.26
CA ALA A 428 18.95 -13.40 5.25
C ALA A 428 20.38 -13.33 4.74
N ARG A 429 20.88 -14.40 4.13
CA ARG A 429 22.22 -14.47 3.53
C ARG A 429 22.40 -13.44 2.42
N LEU A 430 21.42 -13.34 1.51
CA LEU A 430 21.46 -12.38 0.43
C LEU A 430 21.47 -10.94 0.97
N THR A 431 20.63 -10.66 1.96
CA THR A 431 20.55 -9.34 2.61
C THR A 431 21.89 -8.97 3.26
N TYR A 432 22.49 -9.91 3.99
CA TYR A 432 23.79 -9.74 4.61
C TYR A 432 24.90 -9.48 3.58
N ALA A 433 24.92 -10.22 2.47
CA ALA A 433 25.91 -10.05 1.41
C ALA A 433 25.81 -8.65 0.75
N VAL A 434 24.60 -8.16 0.49
CA VAL A 434 24.40 -6.80 -0.05
C VAL A 434 24.85 -5.74 0.97
N ALA A 435 24.51 -5.92 2.25
CA ALA A 435 24.94 -5.00 3.31
C ALA A 435 26.50 -4.96 3.43
N ARG A 436 27.15 -6.14 3.38
CA ARG A 436 28.63 -6.24 3.42
C ARG A 436 29.32 -5.61 2.22
N ARG A 437 28.73 -5.72 1.03
CA ARG A 437 29.26 -5.10 -0.18
C ARG A 437 29.20 -3.57 -0.10
N GLY A 438 28.20 -3.02 0.60
CA GLY A 438 28.04 -1.58 0.78
C GLY A 438 27.61 -0.82 -0.47
N SER A 439 27.32 -1.51 -1.58
CA SER A 439 26.81 -0.91 -2.81
C SER A 439 25.93 -1.91 -3.58
N CYS A 440 24.98 -1.42 -4.35
CA CYS A 440 24.16 -2.23 -5.27
C CYS A 440 23.42 -1.38 -6.29
N THR A 441 22.79 -2.03 -7.29
CA THR A 441 21.89 -1.35 -8.23
C THR A 441 20.50 -1.16 -7.61
N GLN A 442 19.72 -0.19 -8.13
CA GLN A 442 18.34 0.05 -7.71
C GLN A 442 17.48 -1.23 -7.84
N ASN A 443 17.63 -1.97 -8.92
CA ASN A 443 16.85 -3.18 -9.17
C ASN A 443 17.17 -4.30 -8.17
N VAL A 444 18.42 -4.47 -7.78
CA VAL A 444 18.83 -5.42 -6.73
C VAL A 444 18.19 -5.02 -5.40
N LEU A 445 18.24 -3.74 -5.02
CA LEU A 445 17.67 -3.27 -3.77
C LEU A 445 16.14 -3.41 -3.74
N ARG A 446 15.46 -3.12 -4.86
CA ARG A 446 14.01 -3.35 -5.01
C ARG A 446 13.64 -4.83 -4.85
N SER A 447 14.36 -5.72 -5.51
CA SER A 447 14.12 -7.16 -5.44
C SER A 447 14.38 -7.71 -4.05
N LEU A 448 15.43 -7.22 -3.39
CA LEU A 448 15.75 -7.58 -2.01
C LEU A 448 14.68 -7.08 -1.04
N ALA A 449 14.23 -5.83 -1.16
CA ALA A 449 13.14 -5.28 -0.36
C ALA A 449 11.86 -6.11 -0.51
N GLY A 450 11.47 -6.46 -1.75
CA GLY A 450 10.33 -7.35 -2.02
C GLY A 450 10.50 -8.73 -1.39
N SER A 451 11.70 -9.29 -1.44
CA SER A 451 12.02 -10.59 -0.84
C SER A 451 11.98 -10.57 0.69
N LEU A 452 12.31 -9.44 1.32
CA LEU A 452 12.20 -9.22 2.77
C LEU A 452 10.75 -9.02 3.21
N VAL A 453 9.96 -8.28 2.45
CA VAL A 453 8.55 -7.97 2.79
C VAL A 453 7.74 -9.24 3.01
N HIS A 454 7.84 -10.22 2.13
CA HIS A 454 7.02 -11.43 2.19
C HIS A 454 7.16 -12.20 3.54
N PRO A 455 8.36 -12.56 4.03
CA PRO A 455 8.46 -13.15 5.36
C PRO A 455 8.09 -12.19 6.50
N LEU A 456 8.45 -10.90 6.41
CA LEU A 456 8.16 -9.93 7.47
C LEU A 456 6.65 -9.65 7.64
N MET A 457 5.84 -9.89 6.61
CA MET A 457 4.37 -9.79 6.73
C MET A 457 3.77 -10.79 7.72
N HIS A 458 4.48 -11.88 8.06
CA HIS A 458 4.05 -12.85 9.07
C HIS A 458 4.28 -12.36 10.51
N ARG A 459 4.98 -11.25 10.69
CA ARG A 459 5.07 -10.47 11.93
C ARG A 459 5.30 -9.01 11.57
N ARG A 460 4.23 -8.27 11.38
CA ARG A 460 4.27 -6.94 10.76
C ARG A 460 5.11 -5.90 11.49
N SER A 461 5.28 -6.01 12.80
CA SER A 461 6.17 -5.13 13.57
C SER A 461 7.61 -5.09 13.02
N LEU A 462 8.07 -6.19 12.39
CA LEU A 462 9.39 -6.29 11.75
C LEU A 462 9.52 -5.40 10.50
N MET A 463 8.43 -4.97 9.88
CA MET A 463 8.44 -4.09 8.70
C MET A 463 9.06 -2.71 9.00
N SER A 464 9.15 -2.31 10.26
CA SER A 464 9.79 -1.07 10.68
C SER A 464 11.28 -0.98 10.30
N SER A 465 11.91 -2.12 9.97
CA SER A 465 13.29 -2.20 9.49
C SER A 465 13.49 -1.80 8.02
N LEU A 466 12.46 -1.38 7.29
CA LEU A 466 12.56 -1.16 5.84
C LEU A 466 12.41 0.32 5.41
N SER A 467 12.47 1.29 6.30
CA SER A 467 12.16 2.69 6.01
C SER A 467 13.23 3.41 5.15
N ALA A 468 14.50 3.30 5.52
CA ALA A 468 15.60 3.92 4.78
C ALA A 468 15.84 3.23 3.43
N ILE A 469 15.64 1.93 3.38
CA ILE A 469 15.72 1.13 2.14
C ILE A 469 14.77 1.67 1.08
N TYR A 470 13.50 1.91 1.42
CA TYR A 470 12.53 2.44 0.47
C TYR A 470 12.88 3.86 0.01
N ARG A 471 13.28 4.73 0.94
CA ARG A 471 13.72 6.09 0.57
C ARG A 471 14.91 6.09 -0.38
N LEU A 472 15.88 5.19 -0.14
CA LEU A 472 17.02 5.08 -1.06
C LEU A 472 16.58 4.57 -2.43
N ILE A 473 15.72 3.55 -2.50
CA ILE A 473 15.18 3.02 -3.77
C ILE A 473 14.54 4.14 -4.60
N ASP A 474 13.80 5.04 -3.96
CA ASP A 474 13.08 6.12 -4.66
C ASP A 474 14.02 7.20 -5.20
N THR A 475 15.22 7.33 -4.61
CA THR A 475 16.22 8.35 -5.00
C THR A 475 17.40 7.82 -5.81
N MET A 476 17.56 6.49 -5.89
CA MET A 476 18.65 5.87 -6.66
C MET A 476 18.49 6.10 -8.17
N SER A 477 19.61 6.26 -8.85
CA SER A 477 19.63 6.17 -10.31
C SER A 477 19.19 4.78 -10.78
N PRO A 478 18.33 4.67 -11.80
CA PRO A 478 17.96 3.38 -12.37
C PRO A 478 19.12 2.69 -13.10
N VAL A 479 20.19 3.41 -13.38
CA VAL A 479 21.37 2.92 -14.09
C VAL A 479 22.59 3.06 -13.19
N GLY A 480 23.39 2.01 -13.14
CA GLY A 480 24.62 1.98 -12.37
C GLY A 480 24.47 1.50 -10.93
N GLU A 481 25.58 1.46 -10.25
CA GLU A 481 25.71 1.03 -8.86
C GLU A 481 25.74 2.24 -7.94
N THR A 482 25.06 2.17 -6.80
CA THR A 482 25.01 3.23 -5.80
C THR A 482 25.55 2.70 -4.47
N SER A 483 26.39 3.48 -3.80
CA SER A 483 26.84 3.20 -2.43
C SER A 483 25.68 3.29 -1.44
N LEU A 484 25.61 2.32 -0.54
CA LEU A 484 24.56 2.27 0.47
C LEU A 484 24.88 3.25 1.61
N LEU A 485 23.90 4.04 1.99
CA LEU A 485 24.00 4.90 3.17
C LEU A 485 24.10 4.06 4.45
N PRO A 486 24.83 4.49 5.49
CA PRO A 486 24.93 3.76 6.76
C PRO A 486 23.58 3.32 7.34
N ALA A 487 22.57 4.21 7.32
CA ALA A 487 21.23 3.88 7.80
C ALA A 487 20.54 2.76 6.99
N VAL A 488 20.88 2.59 5.71
CA VAL A 488 20.37 1.49 4.88
C VAL A 488 21.11 0.19 5.20
N VAL A 489 22.40 0.26 5.42
CA VAL A 489 23.19 -0.90 5.87
C VAL A 489 22.69 -1.40 7.22
N ASP A 490 22.41 -0.51 8.18
CA ASP A 490 21.83 -0.85 9.48
C ASP A 490 20.46 -1.52 9.34
N GLU A 491 19.58 -0.98 8.47
CA GLU A 491 18.27 -1.60 8.21
C GLU A 491 18.41 -2.98 7.56
N LEU A 492 19.33 -3.16 6.62
CA LEU A 492 19.58 -4.47 6.00
C LEU A 492 20.11 -5.48 7.03
N LEU A 493 21.04 -5.09 7.88
CA LEU A 493 21.60 -5.94 8.94
C LEU A 493 20.53 -6.31 9.97
N CYS A 494 19.75 -5.33 10.45
CA CYS A 494 18.63 -5.60 11.35
C CYS A 494 17.58 -6.48 10.68
N GLY A 495 17.18 -6.19 9.43
CA GLY A 495 16.24 -6.99 8.67
C GLY A 495 16.69 -8.44 8.51
N CYS A 496 17.98 -8.66 8.21
CA CYS A 496 18.59 -9.98 8.12
C CYS A 496 18.50 -10.74 9.45
N LEU A 497 18.89 -10.12 10.57
CA LEU A 497 18.89 -10.74 11.90
C LEU A 497 17.47 -11.04 12.39
N LEU A 498 16.51 -10.17 12.09
CA LEU A 498 15.12 -10.29 12.53
C LEU A 498 14.30 -11.33 11.75
N LEU A 499 14.80 -11.85 10.61
CA LEU A 499 14.11 -12.90 9.85
C LEU A 499 13.90 -14.19 10.64
N CYS A 500 14.68 -14.48 11.69
CA CYS A 500 14.43 -15.62 12.57
C CYS A 500 13.11 -15.47 13.36
N PHE A 501 12.61 -14.24 13.57
CA PHE A 501 11.35 -13.93 14.22
C PHE A 501 10.18 -13.67 13.25
N ALA A 502 10.40 -13.85 11.94
CA ALA A 502 9.36 -13.64 10.92
C ALA A 502 8.34 -14.79 10.90
N PHE A 503 7.62 -14.95 11.98
CA PHE A 503 6.53 -15.90 12.16
C PHE A 503 5.51 -15.39 13.16
N THR A 504 4.31 -15.95 13.11
CA THR A 504 3.27 -15.78 14.14
C THR A 504 3.04 -17.12 14.84
N ASP A 505 2.96 -17.07 16.16
CA ASP A 505 2.48 -18.17 16.98
C ASP A 505 0.96 -18.04 17.16
N ILE A 506 0.20 -18.86 16.42
CA ILE A 506 -1.26 -18.80 16.42
C ILE A 506 -1.88 -19.44 17.69
N ARG A 507 -1.08 -20.07 18.56
CA ARG A 507 -1.48 -20.56 19.89
C ARG A 507 -1.38 -19.48 20.97
N SER A 508 -0.68 -18.35 20.71
CA SER A 508 -0.62 -17.24 21.66
C SER A 508 -2.04 -16.76 21.99
N PRO A 509 -2.46 -16.82 23.28
CA PRO A 509 -3.80 -16.43 23.67
C PRO A 509 -4.02 -14.93 23.49
N VAL A 510 -5.26 -14.50 23.27
CA VAL A 510 -5.62 -13.07 23.33
C VAL A 510 -5.81 -12.69 24.78
N CYS A 511 -5.08 -11.67 25.23
CA CYS A 511 -5.19 -11.13 26.58
C CYS A 511 -6.61 -10.59 26.82
N PRO A 512 -7.30 -11.01 27.89
CA PRO A 512 -8.65 -10.52 28.17
C PRO A 512 -8.67 -9.05 28.65
N THR A 513 -7.51 -8.47 28.98
CA THR A 513 -7.41 -7.03 29.28
C THR A 513 -7.19 -6.25 27.99
N VAL A 514 -8.19 -5.52 27.57
CA VAL A 514 -8.14 -4.58 26.44
C VAL A 514 -7.64 -3.23 26.95
N SER A 515 -6.74 -2.57 26.23
CA SER A 515 -6.28 -1.21 26.53
C SER A 515 -6.89 -0.20 25.56
N ALA A 516 -6.97 1.05 25.99
CA ALA A 516 -7.17 2.21 25.14
C ALA A 516 -6.09 3.24 25.45
N THR A 517 -5.64 3.98 24.45
CA THR A 517 -4.64 5.05 24.61
C THR A 517 -5.07 6.30 23.88
N ASP A 518 -4.67 7.44 24.44
CA ASP A 518 -4.89 8.76 23.86
C ASP A 518 -3.75 9.69 24.25
N ALA A 519 -3.54 10.74 23.48
CA ALA A 519 -2.56 11.76 23.79
C ALA A 519 -3.07 13.18 23.51
N THR A 520 -2.59 14.11 24.32
CA THR A 520 -2.58 15.55 24.03
C THR A 520 -1.16 16.00 23.66
N CYS A 521 -0.97 17.27 23.39
CA CYS A 521 0.38 17.80 23.11
C CYS A 521 1.37 17.62 24.27
N SER A 522 0.91 17.49 25.51
CA SER A 522 1.75 17.44 26.70
C SER A 522 1.58 16.20 27.57
N LYS A 523 0.51 15.44 27.38
CA LYS A 523 0.15 14.29 28.21
C LYS A 523 -0.37 13.13 27.40
N GLY A 524 -0.11 11.93 27.87
CA GLY A 524 -0.75 10.72 27.41
C GLY A 524 -1.52 10.04 28.53
N GLY A 525 -2.56 9.29 28.14
CA GLY A 525 -3.38 8.52 29.06
C GLY A 525 -3.64 7.11 28.54
N ALA A 526 -3.84 6.16 29.47
CA ALA A 526 -4.32 4.83 29.13
C ALA A 526 -5.50 4.44 30.03
N ALA A 527 -6.43 3.73 29.41
CA ALA A 527 -7.51 3.04 30.11
C ALA A 527 -7.44 1.53 29.81
N ARG A 528 -7.87 0.71 30.76
CA ARG A 528 -7.91 -0.76 30.64
C ARG A 528 -9.26 -1.29 31.05
N ALA A 529 -9.73 -2.34 30.35
CA ALA A 529 -10.95 -3.04 30.70
C ALA A 529 -10.72 -4.55 30.64
N LEU A 530 -11.16 -5.27 31.66
CA LEU A 530 -11.19 -6.72 31.65
C LEU A 530 -12.48 -7.18 30.96
N VAL A 531 -12.36 -7.98 29.92
CA VAL A 531 -13.49 -8.45 29.11
C VAL A 531 -13.49 -9.99 29.00
N PRO A 532 -14.62 -10.61 28.63
CA PRO A 532 -14.64 -12.04 28.37
C PRO A 532 -13.62 -12.45 27.29
N PRO A 533 -12.90 -13.57 27.44
CA PRO A 533 -11.90 -14.03 26.47
C PRO A 533 -12.44 -14.17 25.05
N SER A 534 -13.71 -14.55 24.91
CA SER A 534 -14.41 -14.63 23.63
C SER A 534 -14.58 -13.26 22.97
N LEU A 535 -14.86 -12.22 23.75
CA LEU A 535 -14.94 -10.84 23.27
C LEU A 535 -13.54 -10.30 22.91
N ALA A 536 -12.53 -10.54 23.75
CA ALA A 536 -11.15 -10.15 23.44
C ALA A 536 -10.69 -10.73 22.09
N ARG A 537 -10.98 -12.00 21.82
CA ARG A 537 -10.70 -12.65 20.51
C ARG A 537 -11.45 -11.99 19.37
N ALA A 538 -12.72 -11.66 19.56
CA ALA A 538 -13.53 -11.00 18.55
C ALA A 538 -12.99 -9.60 18.20
N LEU A 539 -12.59 -8.81 19.22
CA LEU A 539 -11.96 -7.51 19.03
C LEU A 539 -10.59 -7.61 18.34
N TYR A 540 -9.77 -8.61 18.73
CA TYR A 540 -8.49 -8.85 18.07
C TYR A 540 -8.65 -9.11 16.58
N ARG A 541 -9.63 -9.91 16.16
CA ARG A 541 -9.90 -10.22 14.74
C ARG A 541 -10.42 -9.01 13.95
N ARG A 542 -11.03 -8.02 14.61
CA ARG A 542 -11.51 -6.78 13.99
C ARG A 542 -10.48 -5.67 13.97
N GLY A 543 -9.36 -5.83 14.65
CA GLY A 543 -8.29 -4.83 14.67
C GLY A 543 -7.63 -4.67 13.30
N GLU A 544 -7.08 -3.49 13.07
CA GLU A 544 -6.42 -3.10 11.82
C GLU A 544 -5.19 -3.97 11.54
N GLN A 545 -5.10 -4.47 10.32
CA GLN A 545 -4.05 -5.40 9.91
C GLN A 545 -3.17 -4.92 8.78
N ARG A 546 -3.60 -3.92 8.00
CA ARG A 546 -2.96 -3.55 6.75
C ARG A 546 -2.71 -2.06 6.58
N GLY A 547 -3.16 -1.26 7.54
CA GLY A 547 -3.14 0.17 7.43
C GLY A 547 -4.19 0.70 6.46
N GLU A 548 -5.37 0.09 6.43
CA GLU A 548 -6.51 0.58 5.64
C GLU A 548 -6.86 2.02 5.98
N HIS A 549 -6.88 2.36 7.26
CA HIS A 549 -7.11 3.73 7.72
C HIS A 549 -6.02 4.71 7.30
N GLY A 550 -4.87 4.22 6.82
CA GLY A 550 -3.84 5.03 6.18
C GLY A 550 -4.03 5.24 4.68
N ILE A 551 -5.06 4.64 4.07
CA ILE A 551 -5.42 4.88 2.67
C ILE A 551 -6.40 6.04 2.64
N LEU A 552 -5.88 7.24 2.42
CA LEU A 552 -6.67 8.48 2.41
C LEU A 552 -7.55 8.65 1.15
N ARG A 553 -7.46 7.73 0.18
CA ARG A 553 -8.22 7.80 -1.08
C ARG A 553 -8.68 6.43 -1.50
N TRP A 554 -9.95 6.18 -1.26
CA TRP A 554 -10.70 5.20 -2.02
C TRP A 554 -11.31 5.94 -3.22
N SER A 555 -11.20 5.41 -4.43
CA SER A 555 -12.02 5.88 -5.55
C SER A 555 -13.48 5.51 -5.26
N ASP A 556 -14.44 6.21 -5.87
CA ASP A 556 -15.86 5.84 -5.76
C ASP A 556 -16.12 4.38 -6.17
N VAL A 557 -15.29 3.87 -7.09
CA VAL A 557 -15.31 2.48 -7.55
C VAL A 557 -14.80 1.52 -6.47
N ASP A 558 -13.70 1.87 -5.77
CA ASP A 558 -13.19 1.07 -4.65
C ASP A 558 -14.20 0.98 -3.51
N ILE A 559 -14.97 2.06 -3.27
CA ILE A 559 -16.04 2.10 -2.27
C ILE A 559 -17.20 1.19 -2.70
N ALA A 560 -17.61 1.25 -3.97
CA ALA A 560 -18.69 0.44 -4.51
C ALA A 560 -18.39 -1.06 -4.56
N CYS A 561 -17.09 -1.41 -4.70
CA CYS A 561 -16.63 -2.79 -4.76
C CYS A 561 -16.24 -3.38 -3.40
N ARG A 562 -16.37 -2.63 -2.30
CA ARG A 562 -16.11 -3.17 -0.96
C ARG A 562 -17.02 -4.36 -0.67
N PRO A 563 -16.49 -5.48 -0.16
CA PRO A 563 -17.34 -6.53 0.38
C PRO A 563 -18.26 -5.95 1.46
N THR A 564 -19.53 -6.37 1.47
CA THR A 564 -20.54 -5.88 2.42
C THR A 564 -20.12 -6.06 3.90
N SER A 565 -19.25 -7.02 4.18
CA SER A 565 -18.65 -7.24 5.51
C SER A 565 -17.74 -6.12 5.99
N MET A 566 -17.24 -5.26 5.09
CA MET A 566 -16.42 -4.09 5.44
C MET A 566 -17.26 -2.82 5.68
N GLN A 567 -18.56 -2.87 5.43
CA GLN A 567 -19.49 -1.75 5.57
C GLN A 567 -20.26 -1.76 6.90
N GLU A 568 -19.91 -2.67 7.84
CA GLU A 568 -20.57 -2.63 9.16
C GLU A 568 -20.27 -1.30 9.86
N PRO A 569 -21.31 -0.64 10.39
CA PRO A 569 -21.18 0.68 10.99
C PRO A 569 -20.22 0.66 12.17
N GLU A 570 -19.23 1.54 12.17
CA GLU A 570 -18.31 1.81 13.28
C GLU A 570 -19.05 2.10 14.59
N ALA A 571 -20.26 2.65 14.52
CA ALA A 571 -21.13 2.93 15.67
C ALA A 571 -21.39 1.71 16.58
N ARG A 572 -21.44 0.49 16.05
CA ARG A 572 -21.62 -0.71 16.88
C ARG A 572 -20.42 -1.02 17.76
N ILE A 573 -19.21 -0.73 17.27
CA ILE A 573 -17.98 -0.93 18.07
C ILE A 573 -17.88 0.17 19.11
N ASP A 574 -18.16 1.41 18.77
CA ASP A 574 -18.13 2.54 19.68
C ASP A 574 -19.09 2.34 20.87
N ASP A 575 -20.33 1.92 20.61
CA ASP A 575 -21.31 1.57 21.66
C ASP A 575 -20.79 0.47 22.60
N LEU A 576 -20.16 -0.56 22.02
CA LEU A 576 -19.56 -1.63 22.80
C LEU A 576 -18.42 -1.10 23.69
N ILE A 577 -17.49 -0.33 23.12
CA ILE A 577 -16.34 0.22 23.84
C ILE A 577 -16.80 1.12 24.99
N GLN A 578 -17.79 1.98 24.78
CA GLN A 578 -18.37 2.81 25.84
C GLN A 578 -19.04 1.99 26.97
N SER A 579 -19.52 0.77 26.65
CA SER A 579 -20.16 -0.10 27.64
C SER A 579 -19.19 -0.95 28.47
N LEU A 580 -17.87 -0.93 28.17
CA LEU A 580 -16.87 -1.73 28.89
C LEU A 580 -16.53 -1.14 30.28
N PRO A 581 -16.10 -1.97 31.26
CA PRO A 581 -15.72 -1.52 32.61
C PRO A 581 -14.30 -0.94 32.60
N TRP A 582 -14.14 0.26 32.08
CA TRP A 582 -12.85 0.94 32.01
C TRP A 582 -12.34 1.44 33.35
N GLU A 583 -11.03 1.31 33.52
CA GLU A 583 -10.25 1.90 34.62
C GLU A 583 -9.09 2.69 33.99
N ALA A 584 -8.69 3.80 34.61
CA ALA A 584 -7.61 4.66 34.15
C ALA A 584 -6.35 4.47 35.01
N PRO A 585 -5.54 3.42 34.75
CA PRO A 585 -4.43 3.09 35.64
C PRO A 585 -3.23 4.01 35.47
N GLN A 586 -3.14 4.77 34.36
CA GLN A 586 -1.91 5.47 34.03
C GLN A 586 -2.10 6.73 33.23
N GLN A 587 -1.26 7.71 33.54
CA GLN A 587 -1.05 8.96 32.80
C GLN A 587 0.44 9.25 32.70
N TRP A 588 0.86 9.95 31.65
CA TRP A 588 2.23 10.37 31.46
C TRP A 588 2.30 11.84 31.08
N LYS A 589 3.37 12.53 31.50
CA LYS A 589 3.76 13.83 30.94
C LYS A 589 4.84 13.60 29.91
N PHE A 590 4.67 14.18 28.72
CA PHE A 590 5.70 14.15 27.71
C PHE A 590 6.76 15.21 28.02
N CYS A 591 8.03 14.82 27.96
CA CYS A 591 9.16 15.74 28.19
C CYS A 591 9.38 16.68 27.02
N GLU A 592 8.99 16.26 25.80
CA GLU A 592 9.12 17.02 24.55
C GLU A 592 7.78 17.09 23.86
N ILE A 593 7.45 18.27 23.33
CA ILE A 593 6.23 18.48 22.55
C ILE A 593 6.56 18.10 21.11
N HIS A 594 5.87 17.07 20.62
CA HIS A 594 5.92 16.64 19.25
C HIS A 594 4.56 16.77 18.57
N HIS A 595 4.53 16.53 17.26
CA HIS A 595 3.26 16.41 16.54
C HIS A 595 2.36 15.35 17.19
N ILE A 596 1.05 15.62 17.29
CA ILE A 596 0.09 14.77 17.99
C ILE A 596 0.18 13.30 17.61
N ASN A 597 0.33 12.94 16.34
CA ASN A 597 0.46 11.56 15.90
C ASN A 597 1.68 10.83 16.50
N ILE A 598 2.76 11.58 16.81
CA ILE A 598 3.95 11.00 17.44
C ILE A 598 3.63 10.71 18.91
N GLN A 599 2.91 11.61 19.58
CA GLN A 599 2.54 11.45 20.98
C GLN A 599 1.48 10.38 21.17
N GLU A 600 0.53 10.25 20.23
CA GLU A 600 -0.41 9.14 20.17
C GLU A 600 0.33 7.79 20.08
N LEU A 601 1.30 7.67 19.17
CA LEU A 601 2.11 6.46 19.07
C LEU A 601 3.01 6.24 20.29
N ALA A 602 3.55 7.31 20.88
CA ALA A 602 4.31 7.23 22.12
C ALA A 602 3.47 6.71 23.28
N ALA A 603 2.20 7.13 23.39
CA ALA A 603 1.26 6.62 24.39
C ALA A 603 1.05 5.09 24.25
N VAL A 604 0.92 4.59 23.04
CA VAL A 604 0.85 3.13 22.76
C VAL A 604 2.10 2.41 23.25
N VAL A 605 3.28 2.95 22.94
CA VAL A 605 4.57 2.36 23.37
C VAL A 605 4.66 2.31 24.88
N LEU A 606 4.36 3.42 25.55
CA LEU A 606 4.44 3.53 27.00
C LEU A 606 3.43 2.61 27.70
N GLU A 607 2.22 2.49 27.17
CA GLU A 607 1.23 1.53 27.70
C GLU A 607 1.74 0.10 27.57
N LEU A 608 2.29 -0.27 26.43
CA LEU A 608 2.81 -1.62 26.22
C LEU A 608 4.00 -1.91 27.14
N GLU A 609 4.94 -0.97 27.27
CA GLU A 609 6.08 -1.11 28.19
C GLU A 609 5.64 -1.30 29.61
N HIS A 610 4.71 -0.48 30.09
CA HIS A 610 4.17 -0.60 31.43
C HIS A 610 3.50 -1.97 31.64
N ARG A 611 2.74 -2.47 30.67
CA ARG A 611 2.12 -3.80 30.78
C ARG A 611 3.17 -4.92 30.80
N ILE A 612 4.22 -4.83 29.99
CA ILE A 612 5.32 -5.81 29.96
C ILE A 612 6.06 -5.80 31.29
N LEU A 613 6.37 -4.63 31.85
CA LEU A 613 6.99 -4.51 33.19
C LEU A 613 6.11 -5.10 34.30
N ASN A 614 4.80 -5.14 34.11
CA ASN A 614 3.85 -5.78 35.01
C ASN A 614 3.46 -7.20 34.62
N GLY A 615 4.33 -7.90 33.87
CA GLY A 615 4.23 -9.33 33.59
C GLY A 615 3.47 -9.72 32.32
N LEU A 616 3.12 -8.78 31.43
CA LEU A 616 2.50 -9.11 30.15
C LEU A 616 3.53 -9.81 29.25
N LYS A 617 3.26 -11.04 28.84
CA LYS A 617 4.13 -11.82 27.95
C LYS A 617 3.35 -12.90 27.21
N GLN A 618 3.91 -13.39 26.10
CA GLN A 618 3.43 -14.55 25.34
C GLN A 618 1.94 -14.52 25.03
N CYS A 619 1.43 -13.37 24.59
CA CYS A 619 0.02 -13.17 24.28
C CYS A 619 -0.19 -12.16 23.15
N ARG A 620 -1.42 -12.06 22.71
CA ARG A 620 -1.90 -11.04 21.77
C ARG A 620 -2.67 -10.00 22.53
N VAL A 621 -2.46 -8.72 22.21
CA VAL A 621 -3.13 -7.61 22.89
C VAL A 621 -3.93 -6.77 21.92
N VAL A 622 -5.06 -6.25 22.39
CA VAL A 622 -5.88 -5.28 21.67
C VAL A 622 -5.72 -3.92 22.33
N ILE A 623 -5.44 -2.91 21.51
CA ILE A 623 -5.34 -1.51 21.94
C ILE A 623 -6.28 -0.65 21.09
N CYS A 624 -7.24 0.01 21.72
CA CYS A 624 -8.15 0.94 21.08
C CYS A 624 -7.48 2.31 20.93
N ILE A 625 -7.58 2.92 19.75
CA ILE A 625 -6.93 4.19 19.40
C ILE A 625 -7.86 4.94 18.44
N ASP A 626 -7.96 6.26 18.58
CA ASP A 626 -8.74 7.12 17.69
C ASP A 626 -7.89 7.80 16.60
N SER A 627 -6.58 7.79 16.72
CA SER A 627 -5.68 8.29 15.68
C SER A 627 -5.57 7.32 14.49
N ARG A 628 -6.26 7.60 13.40
CA ARG A 628 -6.19 6.78 12.16
C ARG A 628 -4.77 6.64 11.61
N VAL A 629 -3.94 7.67 11.79
CA VAL A 629 -2.53 7.63 11.35
C VAL A 629 -1.74 6.60 12.14
N VAL A 630 -1.92 6.54 13.45
CA VAL A 630 -1.24 5.58 14.33
C VAL A 630 -1.76 4.17 14.08
N VAL A 631 -3.08 4.00 13.96
CA VAL A 631 -3.71 2.73 13.60
C VAL A 631 -3.13 2.19 12.28
N GLY A 632 -3.09 3.03 11.24
CA GLY A 632 -2.52 2.65 9.96
C GLY A 632 -1.01 2.36 10.01
N ALA A 633 -0.24 3.11 10.79
CA ALA A 633 1.20 2.90 10.93
C ALA A 633 1.53 1.58 11.63
N ILE A 634 0.83 1.25 12.72
CA ILE A 634 0.98 -0.02 13.44
C ILE A 634 0.46 -1.19 12.58
N GLY A 635 -0.70 -1.06 11.93
CA GLY A 635 -1.26 -2.07 11.06
C GLY A 635 -0.34 -2.41 9.87
N LYS A 636 0.35 -1.42 9.29
CA LYS A 636 1.40 -1.62 8.28
C LYS A 636 2.70 -2.15 8.88
N GLY A 637 2.97 -1.90 10.17
CA GLY A 637 4.24 -2.12 10.83
C GLY A 637 5.34 -1.15 10.37
N ARG A 638 5.01 -0.11 9.60
CA ARG A 638 5.96 0.80 8.98
C ARG A 638 5.31 2.17 8.68
N SER A 639 6.10 3.23 8.79
CA SER A 639 5.70 4.59 8.37
C SER A 639 6.77 5.20 7.45
N SER A 640 6.36 6.10 6.56
CA SER A 640 7.28 6.99 5.81
C SER A 640 7.90 8.06 6.71
N SER A 641 7.23 8.44 7.81
CA SER A 641 7.77 9.35 8.82
C SER A 641 8.89 8.68 9.61
N VAL A 642 10.07 9.28 9.60
CA VAL A 642 11.24 8.81 10.37
C VAL A 642 10.94 8.74 11.87
N ARG A 643 10.26 9.76 12.40
CA ARG A 643 9.91 9.86 13.82
C ARG A 643 8.90 8.78 14.23
N LEU A 644 7.82 8.59 13.47
CA LEU A 644 6.87 7.50 13.72
C LEU A 644 7.56 6.14 13.60
N ASN A 645 8.45 5.98 12.62
CA ASN A 645 9.13 4.70 12.43
C ASN A 645 10.09 4.36 13.58
N ALA A 646 10.67 5.36 14.26
CA ALA A 646 11.47 5.13 15.46
C ALA A 646 10.64 4.48 16.60
N TYR A 647 9.42 4.97 16.85
CA TYR A 647 8.50 4.35 17.81
C TYR A 647 8.02 2.97 17.36
N LEU A 648 7.78 2.76 16.07
CA LEU A 648 7.44 1.44 15.52
C LEU A 648 8.59 0.43 15.72
N ARG A 649 9.84 0.84 15.61
CA ARG A 649 11.01 0.02 15.94
C ARG A 649 11.04 -0.35 17.42
N ARG A 650 10.70 0.59 18.31
CA ARG A 650 10.58 0.32 19.74
C ARG A 650 9.48 -0.70 20.02
N LEU A 651 8.30 -0.55 19.40
CA LEU A 651 7.24 -1.57 19.44
C LEU A 651 7.72 -2.93 18.91
N CYS A 652 8.52 -2.96 17.85
CA CYS A 652 9.10 -4.18 17.30
C CYS A 652 9.97 -4.90 18.33
N ALA A 653 10.89 -4.18 18.97
CA ALA A 653 11.78 -4.75 20.00
C ALA A 653 10.99 -5.28 21.20
N LEU A 654 10.02 -4.53 21.71
CA LEU A 654 9.13 -4.96 22.79
C LEU A 654 8.33 -6.22 22.42
N SER A 655 7.79 -6.23 21.19
CA SER A 655 7.07 -7.38 20.65
C SER A 655 7.94 -8.64 20.61
N ILE A 656 9.21 -8.53 20.19
CA ILE A 656 10.16 -9.64 20.15
C ILE A 656 10.47 -10.13 21.57
N GLY A 657 10.89 -9.22 22.45
CA GLY A 657 11.34 -9.55 23.80
C GLY A 657 10.24 -10.22 24.63
N ALA A 658 9.06 -9.62 24.69
CA ALA A 658 7.95 -10.16 25.48
C ALA A 658 7.11 -11.24 24.75
N ARG A 659 7.38 -11.54 23.47
CA ARG A 659 6.57 -12.40 22.59
C ARG A 659 5.11 -11.94 22.55
N VAL A 660 4.89 -10.62 22.45
CA VAL A 660 3.58 -10.03 22.37
C VAL A 660 3.28 -9.65 20.92
N ASP A 661 2.08 -9.96 20.44
CA ASP A 661 1.55 -9.47 19.17
C ASP A 661 0.50 -8.39 19.42
N ILE A 662 0.65 -7.24 18.74
CA ILE A 662 -0.16 -6.05 18.99
C ILE A 662 -1.16 -5.90 17.86
N ARG A 663 -2.43 -5.74 18.22
CA ARG A 663 -3.48 -5.39 17.29
C ARG A 663 -4.16 -4.10 17.75
N VAL A 664 -4.27 -3.14 16.84
CA VAL A 664 -4.93 -1.87 17.11
C VAL A 664 -6.33 -1.86 16.52
N LEU A 665 -7.26 -1.33 17.29
CA LEU A 665 -8.65 -1.16 16.90
C LEU A 665 -8.95 0.33 16.83
N TRP A 666 -9.37 0.82 15.69
CA TRP A 666 -9.81 2.21 15.58
C TRP A 666 -11.18 2.38 16.27
N VAL A 667 -11.29 3.45 17.06
CA VAL A 667 -12.52 3.89 17.72
C VAL A 667 -12.71 5.38 17.49
N ALA A 668 -13.94 5.85 17.48
CA ALA A 668 -14.20 7.29 17.36
C ALA A 668 -13.71 8.02 18.62
N THR A 669 -13.26 9.28 18.49
CA THR A 669 -12.70 10.06 19.60
C THR A 669 -13.67 10.15 20.78
N HIS A 670 -14.98 10.32 20.52
CA HIS A 670 -16.00 10.37 21.57
C HIS A 670 -16.20 9.05 22.32
N ALA A 671 -15.76 7.93 21.72
CA ALA A 671 -15.84 6.61 22.32
C ALA A 671 -14.52 6.14 22.95
N ASN A 672 -13.41 6.91 22.77
CA ASN A 672 -12.11 6.56 23.31
C ASN A 672 -12.07 6.88 24.84
N PRO A 673 -12.06 5.86 25.73
CA PRO A 673 -12.06 6.10 27.16
C PRO A 673 -10.77 6.76 27.67
N ALA A 674 -9.68 6.67 26.91
CA ALA A 674 -8.39 7.26 27.25
C ALA A 674 -8.33 8.78 27.03
N ASP A 675 -9.30 9.39 26.32
CA ASP A 675 -9.42 10.85 26.22
C ASP A 675 -9.62 11.51 27.59
N ALA A 676 -10.27 10.82 28.52
CA ALA A 676 -10.48 11.33 29.89
C ALA A 676 -9.14 11.43 30.65
N PRO A 677 -8.35 10.36 30.84
CA PRO A 677 -7.07 10.45 31.55
C PRO A 677 -6.04 11.33 30.84
N SER A 678 -6.01 11.41 29.51
CA SER A 678 -5.07 12.29 28.80
C SER A 678 -5.32 13.78 29.06
N ARG A 679 -6.54 14.14 29.50
CA ARG A 679 -7.01 15.50 29.80
C ARG A 679 -7.31 15.76 31.28
N ASP A 680 -6.85 14.89 32.19
CA ASP A 680 -7.11 14.95 33.62
C ASP A 680 -8.62 14.95 33.99
N ARG A 681 -9.42 14.20 33.24
CA ARG A 681 -10.86 14.06 33.50
C ARG A 681 -11.18 12.70 34.11
N ALA A 682 -12.27 12.62 34.84
CA ALA A 682 -12.82 11.34 35.26
C ALA A 682 -13.30 10.54 34.03
N LEU A 683 -13.18 9.21 34.10
CA LEU A 683 -13.73 8.33 33.06
C LEU A 683 -15.25 8.58 32.94
N PRO A 684 -15.79 8.54 31.73
CA PRO A 684 -17.23 8.69 31.50
C PRO A 684 -18.01 7.58 32.20
N GLU A 685 -19.28 7.84 32.49
CA GLU A 685 -20.18 6.81 32.98
C GLU A 685 -20.31 5.68 31.97
N ARG A 686 -20.41 4.46 32.45
CA ARG A 686 -20.51 3.27 31.61
C ARG A 686 -21.82 3.27 30.85
N GLY A 687 -21.76 3.21 29.52
CA GLY A 687 -22.92 3.06 28.67
C GLY A 687 -23.65 1.72 28.83
N ALA A 688 -24.89 1.65 28.35
CA ALA A 688 -25.65 0.40 28.31
C ALA A 688 -24.95 -0.59 27.36
N ARG A 689 -24.87 -1.85 27.77
CA ARG A 689 -24.29 -2.89 26.91
C ARG A 689 -25.21 -3.17 25.73
N PRO A 690 -24.69 -3.17 24.49
CA PRO A 690 -25.48 -3.54 23.33
C PRO A 690 -26.03 -4.98 23.43
N ALA A 691 -27.31 -5.19 23.09
CA ALA A 691 -27.94 -6.50 23.20
C ALA A 691 -27.22 -7.60 22.41
N TRP A 692 -26.66 -7.29 21.24
CA TRP A 692 -25.87 -8.24 20.44
C TRP A 692 -24.59 -8.70 21.13
N ALA A 693 -24.06 -7.94 22.05
CA ALA A 693 -22.83 -8.24 22.78
C ALA A 693 -23.05 -9.13 24.02
N GLU A 694 -24.28 -9.26 24.51
CA GLU A 694 -24.64 -10.06 25.70
C GLU A 694 -24.17 -11.53 25.60
N LYS A 695 -24.15 -12.08 24.39
CA LYS A 695 -23.67 -13.45 24.15
C LYS A 695 -22.25 -13.72 24.69
N PHE A 696 -21.37 -12.71 24.68
CA PHE A 696 -20.00 -12.87 25.17
C PHE A 696 -19.91 -13.01 26.69
N TRP A 697 -20.81 -12.33 27.44
CA TRP A 697 -20.86 -12.42 28.90
C TRP A 697 -21.57 -13.68 29.41
N ARG A 698 -22.41 -14.31 28.56
CA ARG A 698 -23.00 -15.64 28.94
C ARG A 698 -21.95 -16.73 29.10
N THR A 699 -20.79 -16.59 28.42
CA THR A 699 -19.66 -17.53 28.49
C THR A 699 -18.68 -17.24 29.64
N ALA A 700 -18.88 -16.12 30.38
CA ALA A 700 -18.02 -15.70 31.46
C ALA A 700 -18.86 -14.84 32.47
N PRO A 701 -19.88 -15.43 33.13
CA PRO A 701 -20.81 -14.68 33.97
C PRO A 701 -20.12 -14.04 35.19
N GLU A 702 -19.00 -14.60 35.67
CA GLU A 702 -18.21 -14.09 36.79
C GLU A 702 -17.63 -12.70 36.51
N LEU A 703 -17.43 -12.31 35.28
CA LEU A 703 -16.93 -10.98 34.89
C LEU A 703 -18.03 -9.90 34.90
N GLY A 704 -19.31 -10.32 34.95
CA GLY A 704 -20.46 -9.43 35.04
C GLY A 704 -20.77 -8.97 36.48
N SER A 705 -20.30 -9.73 37.47
CA SER A 705 -20.68 -9.62 38.90
C SER A 705 -19.58 -9.17 39.85
N LYS A 706 -18.31 -9.07 39.40
CA LYS A 706 -17.22 -8.67 40.29
C LYS A 706 -17.13 -7.13 40.43
N PRO A 707 -16.99 -6.62 41.69
CA PRO A 707 -16.49 -5.29 41.88
C PRO A 707 -15.11 -5.13 41.27
N ARG A 708 -14.79 -3.93 40.81
CA ARG A 708 -13.54 -3.55 40.14
C ARG A 708 -12.34 -4.22 40.77
N PRO A 709 -11.47 -4.95 40.00
CA PRO A 709 -10.18 -5.32 40.53
C PRO A 709 -9.44 -4.03 40.89
N GLN A 710 -9.06 -3.87 42.15
CA GLN A 710 -8.17 -2.80 42.57
C GLN A 710 -6.79 -3.09 42.00
N PHE A 711 -6.50 -2.55 40.81
CA PHE A 711 -5.12 -2.39 40.41
C PHE A 711 -4.51 -1.40 41.42
N ALA A 712 -3.50 -1.84 42.15
CA ALA A 712 -2.79 -0.98 43.07
C ALA A 712 -2.39 0.30 42.31
N ALA A 713 -2.87 1.45 42.78
CA ALA A 713 -2.46 2.73 42.24
C ALA A 713 -0.94 2.78 42.40
N ALA A 714 -0.22 2.65 41.28
CA ALA A 714 1.21 2.87 41.29
C ALA A 714 1.38 4.34 41.70
N SER A 715 1.99 4.55 42.88
CA SER A 715 2.29 5.84 43.41
C SER A 715 2.83 6.76 42.33
N SER A 716 2.13 7.85 42.12
CA SER A 716 2.57 8.99 41.34
C SER A 716 3.99 9.39 41.77
N GLY A 717 5.00 9.10 40.97
CA GLY A 717 6.36 9.54 41.27
C GLY A 717 7.40 8.44 41.05
N ARG A 718 7.49 7.89 39.85
CA ARG A 718 8.78 7.42 39.34
C ARG A 718 9.08 8.28 38.12
N ASP A 719 10.12 9.08 38.28
CA ASP A 719 10.80 9.71 37.15
C ASP A 719 11.06 8.68 36.10
N LEU A 720 10.74 9.02 34.85
CA LEU A 720 11.12 8.23 33.69
C LEU A 720 12.62 7.92 33.75
N PRO A 721 13.06 6.74 33.32
CA PRO A 721 14.46 6.41 33.27
C PRO A 721 15.23 7.50 32.51
N PRO A 722 16.48 7.78 32.91
CA PRO A 722 17.20 8.98 32.53
C PRO A 722 17.30 9.12 31.01
N LYS A 723 17.07 10.34 30.58
CA LYS A 723 17.21 10.92 29.25
C LYS A 723 18.02 10.08 28.28
N LEU A 724 17.40 9.60 27.20
CA LEU A 724 18.09 9.28 25.95
C LEU A 724 18.79 10.55 25.50
N GLY A 725 20.10 10.59 25.73
CA GLY A 725 20.95 11.74 25.50
C GLY A 725 21.05 12.08 24.03
N ALA A 726 20.24 13.04 23.59
CA ALA A 726 20.58 13.85 22.44
C ALA A 726 21.76 14.71 22.87
N ARG A 727 22.95 14.43 22.34
CA ARG A 727 24.10 15.33 22.47
C ARG A 727 23.70 16.69 21.91
N ARG A 728 23.53 17.66 22.79
CA ARG A 728 23.62 19.07 22.47
C ARG A 728 24.97 19.33 21.82
N ARG A 729 24.98 19.69 20.54
CA ARG A 729 25.98 20.65 20.05
C ARG A 729 25.52 21.98 20.62
N SER A 730 26.33 22.53 21.46
CA SER A 730 26.21 23.85 21.99
C SER A 730 26.22 24.87 20.86
N ALA A 731 25.06 25.41 20.53
CA ALA A 731 24.96 26.76 20.04
C ALA A 731 24.20 27.51 21.14
N ALA A 732 24.90 28.42 21.75
CA ALA A 732 24.36 29.33 22.72
C ALA A 732 23.31 30.19 22.03
N GLY A 733 22.05 29.84 22.26
CA GLY A 733 20.88 30.62 21.88
C GLY A 733 20.17 31.02 23.17
N VAL A 734 20.26 32.29 23.47
CA VAL A 734 19.67 32.99 24.62
C VAL A 734 18.17 32.68 24.69
N ALA A 735 17.72 32.13 25.80
CA ALA A 735 16.32 32.10 26.16
C ALA A 735 15.84 33.53 26.41
N VAL A 736 14.99 34.07 25.54
CA VAL A 736 14.29 35.33 25.76
C VAL A 736 13.01 35.02 26.52
N PRO A 737 12.79 35.61 27.69
CA PRO A 737 11.55 35.43 28.44
C PRO A 737 10.41 36.20 27.76
N PHE A 738 9.28 35.51 27.62
CA PHE A 738 8.01 36.12 27.21
C PHE A 738 7.55 37.13 28.29
N ASN A 739 7.86 38.41 28.08
CA ASN A 739 7.09 39.55 28.63
C ASN A 739 7.65 40.85 28.06
N ASN A 740 6.98 41.36 27.01
CA ASN A 740 6.71 42.80 26.88
C ASN A 740 5.89 42.98 25.57
N ARG A 741 4.58 43.09 25.73
CA ARG A 741 3.70 43.61 24.68
C ARG A 741 3.79 45.14 24.67
N SER A 742 4.54 45.68 23.76
CA SER A 742 4.36 47.06 23.28
C SER A 742 5.00 47.19 21.91
N SER A 743 4.17 47.57 20.90
CA SER A 743 4.46 47.83 19.48
C SER A 743 4.65 46.60 18.59
N TRP A 744 3.62 45.76 18.41
CA TRP A 744 3.57 44.79 17.34
C TRP A 744 2.72 45.37 16.21
N GLU A 745 3.29 45.55 15.00
CA GLU A 745 2.52 45.60 13.77
C GLU A 745 1.63 44.37 13.69
N ARG A 746 0.37 44.51 13.28
CA ARG A 746 -0.55 43.38 13.17
C ARG A 746 0.01 42.39 12.17
N PRO A 747 0.00 41.04 12.44
CA PRO A 747 0.47 40.08 11.48
C PRO A 747 -0.35 40.11 10.21
N THR A 748 0.31 40.02 9.05
CA THR A 748 -0.28 40.22 7.72
C THR A 748 -0.63 38.91 7.04
N CYS A 749 -1.62 38.91 6.14
CA CYS A 749 -1.84 37.81 5.20
C CYS A 749 -0.93 37.98 3.96
N ARG A 750 -0.23 36.91 3.56
CA ARG A 750 0.65 36.90 2.39
C ARG A 750 -0.02 36.23 1.19
N GLU A 751 0.03 36.86 0.02
CA GLU A 751 -0.40 36.26 -1.26
C GLU A 751 0.81 36.18 -2.19
N TYR A 752 1.42 35.01 -2.31
CA TYR A 752 2.57 34.74 -3.17
C TYR A 752 2.10 34.35 -4.57
N TYR A 753 2.71 34.91 -5.61
CA TYR A 753 2.28 34.79 -7.00
C TYR A 753 0.84 35.31 -7.16
N SER A 754 0.58 36.47 -6.60
CA SER A 754 -0.76 37.03 -6.41
C SER A 754 -1.51 37.34 -7.71
N GLY A 755 -0.83 37.47 -8.84
CA GLY A 755 -1.38 37.72 -10.13
C GLY A 755 -2.19 39.07 -10.18
N ARG A 756 -3.51 39.02 -9.97
CA ARG A 756 -4.38 40.18 -9.92
C ARG A 756 -4.70 40.67 -8.50
N GLY A 757 -4.17 40.04 -7.45
CA GLY A 757 -4.38 40.43 -6.06
C GLY A 757 -5.82 40.37 -5.55
N ARG A 758 -6.70 39.62 -6.22
CA ARG A 758 -8.14 39.56 -5.88
C ARG A 758 -8.41 38.89 -4.52
N LEU A 759 -7.58 37.95 -4.12
CA LEU A 759 -7.72 37.31 -2.80
C LEU A 759 -7.29 38.32 -1.71
N SER A 760 -6.20 39.04 -1.92
CA SER A 760 -5.76 40.14 -1.05
C SER A 760 -6.81 41.23 -0.89
N GLU A 761 -7.51 41.57 -1.98
CA GLU A 761 -8.62 42.55 -1.96
C GLU A 761 -9.75 42.04 -1.04
N MET A 762 -10.16 40.78 -1.17
CA MET A 762 -11.21 40.20 -0.34
C MET A 762 -10.78 39.98 1.14
N LEU A 763 -9.51 39.73 1.40
CA LEU A 763 -8.97 39.68 2.76
C LEU A 763 -8.97 41.07 3.42
N ARG A 764 -8.61 42.13 2.69
CA ARG A 764 -8.71 43.53 3.20
C ARG A 764 -10.15 43.92 3.53
N GLU A 765 -11.12 43.50 2.70
CA GLU A 765 -12.56 43.73 3.00
C GLU A 765 -12.99 43.03 4.32
N ARG A 766 -12.26 41.99 4.79
CA ARG A 766 -12.48 41.30 6.07
C ARG A 766 -11.65 41.89 7.22
N GLY A 767 -10.90 42.97 6.97
CA GLY A 767 -10.12 43.66 7.99
C GLY A 767 -8.70 43.12 8.20
N PHE A 768 -8.19 42.28 7.28
CA PHE A 768 -6.81 41.80 7.33
C PHE A 768 -5.86 42.73 6.60
N ASP A 769 -4.69 42.97 7.17
CA ASP A 769 -3.59 43.61 6.44
C ASP A 769 -2.97 42.56 5.49
N THR A 770 -2.70 42.95 4.25
CA THR A 770 -2.19 41.99 3.24
C THR A 770 -0.94 42.50 2.55
N VAL A 771 -0.06 41.57 2.20
CA VAL A 771 1.13 41.81 1.37
C VAL A 771 1.07 40.91 0.15
N GLU A 772 1.16 41.53 -1.02
CA GLU A 772 1.16 40.88 -2.32
C GLU A 772 2.60 40.75 -2.85
N ILE A 773 3.00 39.54 -3.19
CA ILE A 773 4.33 39.20 -3.70
C ILE A 773 4.15 38.65 -5.11
N GLU A 774 4.35 39.48 -6.11
CA GLU A 774 4.21 39.20 -7.52
C GLU A 774 5.30 39.92 -8.32
N ALA A 775 6.13 39.16 -9.00
CA ALA A 775 7.22 39.69 -9.80
C ALA A 775 6.74 40.44 -11.07
N PHE A 776 5.60 40.03 -11.63
CA PHE A 776 5.03 40.64 -12.82
C PHE A 776 3.86 41.54 -12.47
N GLY A 777 4.05 42.84 -12.59
CA GLY A 777 3.01 43.82 -12.38
C GLY A 777 1.88 43.74 -13.40
N ALA A 778 0.72 44.33 -13.09
CA ALA A 778 -0.44 44.35 -13.98
C ALA A 778 -0.17 45.10 -15.31
N ASP A 779 0.80 45.97 -15.33
CA ASP A 779 1.34 46.70 -16.48
C ASP A 779 2.36 45.93 -17.32
N GLY A 780 2.79 44.77 -16.87
CA GLY A 780 3.81 43.90 -17.50
C GLY A 780 5.24 44.25 -17.09
N GLY A 781 5.43 45.15 -16.12
CA GLY A 781 6.73 45.43 -15.51
C GLY A 781 7.19 44.22 -14.67
N PHE A 782 8.52 44.03 -14.55
CA PHE A 782 9.14 42.97 -13.73
C PHE A 782 9.84 43.60 -12.53
N ASP A 783 9.41 43.24 -11.32
CA ASP A 783 10.03 43.64 -10.06
C ASP A 783 10.87 42.49 -9.50
N VAL A 784 12.17 42.62 -9.61
CA VAL A 784 13.12 41.59 -9.12
C VAL A 784 13.05 41.40 -7.59
N ASN A 785 12.65 42.42 -6.84
CA ASN A 785 12.52 42.33 -5.37
C ASN A 785 11.30 41.53 -4.93
N LYS A 786 10.42 41.14 -5.86
CA LYS A 786 9.23 40.31 -5.64
C LYS A 786 9.30 38.97 -6.36
N ASP A 787 10.47 38.65 -6.92
CA ASP A 787 10.69 37.38 -7.62
C ASP A 787 11.05 36.26 -6.65
N MET A 788 10.08 35.42 -6.36
CA MET A 788 10.25 34.27 -5.46
C MET A 788 11.18 33.16 -6.00
N SER A 789 11.73 33.30 -7.20
CA SER A 789 12.85 32.44 -7.65
C SER A 789 14.19 32.86 -7.05
N GLN A 790 14.26 34.03 -6.40
CA GLN A 790 15.43 34.54 -5.71
C GLN A 790 15.49 34.02 -4.28
N GLY A 791 16.55 33.28 -3.95
CA GLY A 791 16.72 32.64 -2.63
C GLY A 791 16.72 33.62 -1.45
N ASP A 792 17.19 34.85 -1.67
CA ASP A 792 17.25 35.87 -0.60
C ASP A 792 15.86 36.37 -0.20
N LEU A 793 14.92 36.49 -1.14
CA LEU A 793 13.54 36.85 -0.83
C LEU A 793 12.84 35.74 -0.05
N VAL A 794 13.02 34.48 -0.46
CA VAL A 794 12.46 33.33 0.25
C VAL A 794 12.99 33.28 1.69
N LYS A 795 14.27 33.54 1.87
CA LYS A 795 14.90 33.59 3.20
C LYS A 795 14.30 34.73 4.04
N GLN A 796 14.12 35.91 3.47
CA GLN A 796 13.50 37.05 4.15
C GLN A 796 12.06 36.75 4.57
N GLU A 797 11.27 36.14 3.69
CA GLU A 797 9.91 35.74 4.03
C GLU A 797 9.88 34.65 5.13
N CYS A 798 10.81 33.69 5.14
CA CYS A 798 10.95 32.73 6.23
C CYS A 798 11.34 33.41 7.55
N GLU A 799 12.17 34.45 7.52
CA GLU A 799 12.51 35.27 8.69
C GLU A 799 11.26 36.04 9.22
N ASP A 800 10.44 36.61 8.34
CA ASP A 800 9.20 37.28 8.70
C ASP A 800 8.15 36.30 9.29
N ILE A 801 8.07 35.08 8.72
CA ILE A 801 7.24 33.99 9.26
C ILE A 801 7.72 33.62 10.68
N ALA A 802 9.00 33.42 10.86
CA ALA A 802 9.61 33.09 12.15
C ALA A 802 9.46 34.22 13.20
N ALA A 803 9.43 35.46 12.74
CA ALA A 803 9.21 36.64 13.56
C ALA A 803 7.73 36.86 13.95
N GLY A 804 6.80 36.01 13.47
CA GLY A 804 5.37 36.11 13.76
C GLY A 804 4.64 37.26 13.03
N LYS A 805 5.22 37.80 11.94
CA LYS A 805 4.60 38.86 11.12
C LYS A 805 3.58 38.34 10.11
N VAL A 806 3.44 37.01 9.96
CA VAL A 806 2.53 36.38 8.99
C VAL A 806 1.42 35.64 9.73
N ALA A 807 0.17 35.93 9.37
CA ALA A 807 -1.00 35.29 9.95
C ALA A 807 -1.56 34.16 9.06
N PHE A 808 -1.47 34.32 7.75
CA PHE A 808 -1.95 33.40 6.73
C PHE A 808 -1.15 33.56 5.44
N ALA A 809 -0.96 32.48 4.68
CA ALA A 809 -0.28 32.50 3.40
C ALA A 809 -1.09 31.78 2.31
N HIS A 810 -1.24 32.42 1.14
CA HIS A 810 -1.75 31.80 -0.08
C HIS A 810 -0.65 31.77 -1.14
N ILE A 811 -0.44 30.60 -1.78
CA ILE A 811 0.61 30.35 -2.76
C ILE A 811 -0.04 29.92 -4.08
N GLY A 812 -0.03 30.81 -5.08
CA GLY A 812 -0.60 30.56 -6.42
C GLY A 812 0.48 30.27 -7.46
N ILE A 813 1.24 29.17 -7.35
CA ILE A 813 2.37 28.86 -8.26
C ILE A 813 1.94 28.96 -9.72
N VAL A 814 2.76 29.64 -10.53
CA VAL A 814 2.50 29.89 -11.96
C VAL A 814 2.31 28.56 -12.70
N CYS A 815 1.07 28.28 -13.12
CA CYS A 815 0.68 26.99 -13.71
C CYS A 815 1.15 26.80 -15.17
N SER A 816 1.65 27.85 -15.84
CA SER A 816 1.98 27.81 -17.28
C SER A 816 3.05 26.77 -17.63
N SER A 817 3.98 26.46 -16.72
CA SER A 817 4.98 25.42 -16.94
C SER A 817 4.54 24.03 -16.46
N TRP A 818 3.40 23.91 -15.77
CA TRP A 818 2.99 22.68 -15.11
C TRP A 818 1.74 22.03 -15.71
N CYS A 819 0.93 22.77 -16.49
CA CYS A 819 -0.32 22.22 -17.00
C CYS A 819 -0.11 21.37 -18.28
N ALA A 820 -0.93 20.34 -18.44
CA ALA A 820 -0.87 19.43 -19.59
C ALA A 820 -0.99 20.14 -20.94
N MET A 821 -1.76 21.22 -21.03
CA MET A 821 -1.87 22.06 -22.24
C MET A 821 -0.54 22.70 -22.64
N SER A 822 0.31 23.07 -21.68
CA SER A 822 1.64 23.62 -22.00
C SER A 822 2.55 22.56 -22.61
N MET A 823 2.41 21.30 -22.20
CA MET A 823 3.14 20.17 -22.79
C MET A 823 2.72 19.98 -24.25
N GLN A 824 1.43 20.08 -24.52
CA GLN A 824 0.86 19.83 -25.84
C GLN A 824 1.13 20.96 -26.86
N TYR A 825 1.04 22.23 -26.44
CA TYR A 825 1.03 23.35 -27.37
C TYR A 825 2.24 24.31 -27.30
N ASN A 826 3.04 24.22 -26.23
CA ASN A 826 4.16 25.13 -25.99
C ASN A 826 5.51 24.41 -25.86
N GLY A 827 5.63 23.13 -26.32
CA GLY A 827 6.86 22.35 -26.31
C GLY A 827 7.36 22.03 -24.90
N GLY A 828 6.48 21.80 -23.92
CA GLY A 828 6.86 21.28 -22.61
C GLY A 828 7.25 19.81 -22.66
N THR A 829 8.06 19.39 -21.69
CA THR A 829 8.61 18.04 -21.64
C THR A 829 8.17 17.26 -20.39
N ARG A 830 7.37 17.87 -19.50
CA ARG A 830 6.89 17.21 -18.30
C ARG A 830 5.97 16.04 -18.63
N THR A 831 6.17 14.95 -17.93
CA THR A 831 5.36 13.72 -18.06
C THR A 831 4.95 13.21 -16.68
N ARG A 832 4.06 12.23 -16.63
CA ARG A 832 3.70 11.59 -15.36
C ARG A 832 4.88 10.88 -14.70
N SER A 833 5.78 10.32 -15.50
CA SER A 833 7.00 9.65 -15.01
C SER A 833 8.15 10.62 -14.74
N ASN A 834 8.13 11.80 -15.33
CA ASN A 834 9.10 12.87 -15.10
C ASN A 834 8.36 14.23 -14.93
N PRO A 835 7.77 14.49 -13.77
CA PRO A 835 7.03 15.75 -13.55
C PRO A 835 7.92 17.00 -13.54
N PHE A 836 9.24 16.84 -13.36
CA PHE A 836 10.18 17.97 -13.37
C PHE A 836 10.61 18.40 -14.77
N GLY A 837 10.33 17.59 -15.81
CA GLY A 837 10.62 17.91 -17.19
C GLY A 837 12.11 17.99 -17.51
N ASP A 838 12.45 18.74 -18.56
CA ASP A 838 13.82 18.98 -19.02
C ASP A 838 14.36 20.27 -18.41
N LEU A 839 15.39 20.16 -17.56
CA LEU A 839 16.00 21.31 -16.88
C LEU A 839 16.78 22.24 -17.81
N SER A 840 17.02 21.86 -19.07
CA SER A 840 17.59 22.76 -20.07
C SER A 840 16.59 23.85 -20.50
N LEU A 841 15.29 23.58 -20.40
CA LEU A 841 14.23 24.54 -20.73
C LEU A 841 14.06 25.55 -19.60
N ALA A 842 14.32 26.83 -19.90
CA ALA A 842 14.27 27.92 -18.91
C ALA A 842 12.96 27.99 -18.13
N ARG A 843 11.81 27.78 -18.77
CA ARG A 843 10.50 27.82 -18.10
C ARG A 843 10.26 26.64 -17.16
N GLU A 844 10.77 25.45 -17.49
CA GLU A 844 10.63 24.27 -16.62
C GLU A 844 11.58 24.38 -15.43
N ARG A 845 12.78 24.90 -15.66
CA ARG A 845 13.71 25.24 -14.60
C ARG A 845 13.13 26.29 -13.64
N LEU A 846 12.55 27.37 -14.18
CA LEU A 846 11.88 28.41 -13.36
C LEU A 846 10.71 27.83 -12.55
N GLY A 847 9.85 27.02 -13.18
CA GLY A 847 8.75 26.36 -12.47
C GLY A 847 9.23 25.46 -11.34
N ASN A 848 10.33 24.75 -11.53
CA ASN A 848 10.94 23.90 -10.48
C ASN A 848 11.53 24.76 -9.35
N GLN A 849 12.15 25.89 -9.66
CA GLN A 849 12.63 26.86 -8.65
C GLN A 849 11.46 27.43 -7.83
N GLN A 850 10.35 27.77 -8.46
CA GLN A 850 9.14 28.25 -7.77
C GLN A 850 8.53 27.18 -6.85
N LEU A 851 8.57 25.90 -7.25
CA LEU A 851 8.15 24.79 -6.39
C LEU A 851 9.07 24.63 -5.17
N ILE A 852 10.39 24.73 -5.36
CA ILE A 852 11.37 24.66 -4.25
C ILE A 852 11.15 25.84 -3.29
N ALA A 853 10.94 27.03 -3.79
CA ALA A 853 10.62 28.21 -2.97
C ALA A 853 9.33 28.00 -2.16
N ALA A 854 8.28 27.46 -2.80
CA ALA A 854 7.02 27.15 -2.12
C ALA A 854 7.20 26.07 -1.05
N GLU A 855 8.01 25.04 -1.29
CA GLU A 855 8.36 24.00 -0.29
C GLU A 855 9.03 24.62 0.94
N GLN A 856 10.03 25.48 0.75
CA GLN A 856 10.72 26.16 1.85
C GLN A 856 9.76 27.04 2.68
N LEU A 857 8.90 27.80 2.02
CA LEU A 857 7.88 28.61 2.69
C LEU A 857 6.90 27.73 3.47
N ILE A 858 6.39 26.65 2.87
CA ILE A 858 5.42 25.76 3.50
C ILE A 858 6.05 25.07 4.73
N ASP A 859 7.31 24.66 4.64
CA ASP A 859 8.01 24.05 5.78
C ASP A 859 8.20 25.07 6.93
N CYS A 860 8.50 26.32 6.59
CA CYS A 860 8.59 27.38 7.57
C CYS A 860 7.21 27.69 8.19
N LEU A 861 6.15 27.84 7.39
CA LEU A 861 4.77 28.05 7.84
C LEU A 861 4.29 26.91 8.75
N ASN A 862 4.58 25.66 8.37
CA ASN A 862 4.26 24.50 9.19
C ASN A 862 5.03 24.46 10.52
N THR A 863 6.29 24.89 10.51
CA THR A 863 7.13 24.96 11.72
C THR A 863 6.56 25.95 12.73
N HIS A 864 6.01 27.06 12.24
CA HIS A 864 5.43 28.11 13.07
C HIS A 864 3.90 28.00 13.22
N SER A 865 3.30 26.91 12.73
CA SER A 865 1.85 26.64 12.83
C SER A 865 0.96 27.72 12.19
N ILE A 866 1.46 28.36 11.13
CA ILE A 866 0.73 29.37 10.37
C ILE A 866 -0.08 28.68 9.27
N PRO A 867 -1.38 28.93 9.14
CA PRO A 867 -2.20 28.32 8.10
C PRO A 867 -1.80 28.84 6.72
N TRP A 868 -1.81 27.92 5.76
CA TRP A 868 -1.46 28.21 4.38
C TRP A 868 -2.33 27.46 3.38
N THR A 869 -2.35 27.94 2.14
CA THR A 869 -3.00 27.30 0.99
C THR A 869 -2.12 27.39 -0.24
N LEU A 870 -2.13 26.35 -1.09
CA LEU A 870 -1.46 26.32 -2.39
C LEU A 870 -2.44 25.91 -3.49
N GLU A 871 -2.55 26.71 -4.56
CA GLU A 871 -3.46 26.47 -5.69
C GLU A 871 -2.70 26.07 -6.96
N ASN A 872 -3.27 25.12 -7.70
CA ASN A 872 -2.91 24.85 -9.09
C ASN A 872 -4.06 24.12 -9.82
N PRO A 873 -4.13 24.15 -11.18
CA PRO A 873 -5.10 23.33 -11.92
C PRO A 873 -5.06 21.87 -11.52
N HIS A 874 -6.22 21.20 -11.55
CA HIS A 874 -6.37 19.82 -11.12
C HIS A 874 -5.42 18.84 -11.86
N ASP A 875 -5.23 19.03 -13.16
CA ASP A 875 -4.44 18.19 -14.06
C ASP A 875 -2.97 18.64 -14.19
N SER A 876 -2.54 19.57 -13.34
CA SER A 876 -1.17 20.04 -13.29
C SER A 876 -0.19 18.93 -12.86
N PHE A 877 0.93 18.82 -13.55
CA PHE A 877 2.02 17.90 -13.20
C PHE A 877 2.67 18.20 -11.83
N ILE A 878 2.45 19.40 -11.30
CA ILE A 878 2.95 19.78 -9.96
C ILE A 878 2.43 18.84 -8.86
N TRP A 879 1.19 18.31 -9.01
CA TRP A 879 0.58 17.38 -8.06
C TRP A 879 1.22 15.99 -8.06
N LEU A 880 2.07 15.70 -9.07
CA LEU A 880 2.79 14.44 -9.18
C LEU A 880 4.21 14.54 -8.63
N THR A 881 4.63 15.71 -8.17
CA THR A 881 5.94 15.91 -7.54
C THR A 881 5.94 15.33 -6.13
N GLN A 882 7.08 14.81 -5.72
CA GLN A 882 7.26 14.22 -4.40
C GLN A 882 7.01 15.25 -3.28
N GLN A 883 7.40 16.49 -3.49
CA GLN A 883 7.22 17.59 -2.55
C GLN A 883 5.74 17.76 -2.18
N LEU A 884 4.88 17.98 -3.17
CA LEU A 884 3.45 18.15 -2.91
C LEU A 884 2.79 16.85 -2.49
N GLY A 885 3.27 15.71 -2.97
CA GLY A 885 2.84 14.39 -2.51
C GLY A 885 3.06 14.21 -1.00
N ASN A 886 4.19 14.69 -0.47
CA ASN A 886 4.48 14.66 0.95
C ASN A 886 3.49 15.50 1.77
N TYR A 887 3.14 16.73 1.32
CA TYR A 887 2.15 17.56 2.00
C TYR A 887 0.74 17.01 1.87
N ILE A 888 0.35 16.49 0.70
CA ILE A 888 -0.95 15.83 0.51
C ILE A 888 -1.11 14.63 1.44
N ALA A 889 -0.02 13.93 1.74
CA ALA A 889 -0.02 12.80 2.66
C ALA A 889 -0.02 13.20 4.15
N THR A 890 0.08 14.50 4.47
CA THR A 890 0.09 14.95 5.86
C THR A 890 -1.33 15.13 6.40
N PRO A 891 -1.63 14.67 7.62
CA PRO A 891 -2.99 14.68 8.17
C PRO A 891 -3.60 16.06 8.38
N PHE A 892 -2.78 17.08 8.60
CA PHE A 892 -3.24 18.45 8.79
C PHE A 892 -3.43 19.20 7.48
N CYS A 893 -2.94 18.69 6.35
CA CYS A 893 -3.20 19.25 5.04
C CYS A 893 -4.51 18.75 4.48
N ARG A 894 -5.29 19.66 3.96
CA ARG A 894 -6.60 19.45 3.37
C ARG A 894 -6.52 19.75 1.88
N LEU A 895 -7.30 19.02 1.10
CA LEU A 895 -7.36 19.21 -0.34
C LEU A 895 -8.79 19.55 -0.73
N ALA A 896 -8.97 20.71 -1.35
CA ALA A 896 -10.22 21.08 -2.00
C ALA A 896 -10.14 20.85 -3.51
N LEU A 897 -11.18 20.27 -4.08
CA LEU A 897 -11.35 20.06 -5.52
C LEU A 897 -12.65 20.67 -6.00
N PHE A 898 -12.56 21.61 -6.92
CA PHE A 898 -13.74 22.32 -7.41
C PHE A 898 -13.60 22.78 -8.86
N ASP A 899 -14.72 23.06 -9.50
CA ASP A 899 -14.78 23.68 -10.82
C ASP A 899 -15.06 25.19 -10.66
N GLN A 900 -14.15 26.07 -11.10
CA GLN A 900 -14.26 27.54 -10.92
C GLN A 900 -15.49 28.14 -11.61
N CYS A 901 -16.08 27.43 -12.58
CA CYS A 901 -17.37 27.87 -13.17
C CYS A 901 -18.51 27.91 -12.13
N MET A 902 -18.44 27.08 -11.06
CA MET A 902 -19.40 27.16 -9.95
C MET A 902 -19.24 28.44 -9.11
N TYR A 903 -18.06 29.01 -9.14
CA TYR A 903 -17.74 30.33 -8.57
C TYR A 903 -17.85 31.47 -9.58
N LYS A 904 -18.60 31.26 -10.68
CA LYS A 904 -18.87 32.26 -11.71
C LYS A 904 -17.60 32.78 -12.43
N LEU A 905 -16.62 31.91 -12.70
CA LEU A 905 -15.51 32.25 -13.59
C LEU A 905 -16.05 32.50 -14.99
N ARG A 906 -16.07 33.79 -15.45
CA ARG A 906 -16.60 34.20 -16.72
C ARG A 906 -15.50 34.41 -17.75
N PRO A 907 -15.76 34.14 -19.05
CA PRO A 907 -14.83 34.52 -20.11
C PRO A 907 -14.79 36.04 -20.32
N PRO A 908 -13.70 36.59 -20.86
CA PRO A 908 -13.56 38.03 -21.06
C PRO A 908 -14.59 38.62 -22.04
N ASP A 909 -15.16 37.82 -22.92
CA ASP A 909 -16.17 38.16 -23.90
C ASP A 909 -17.62 37.98 -23.42
N GLN A 910 -17.84 37.76 -22.12
CA GLN A 910 -19.17 37.63 -21.52
C GLN A 910 -20.07 38.84 -21.80
N GLU A 911 -19.50 40.02 -21.85
CA GLU A 911 -20.26 41.28 -22.08
C GLU A 911 -20.96 41.31 -23.42
N PHE A 912 -20.47 40.59 -24.43
CA PHE A 912 -21.10 40.53 -25.77
C PHE A 912 -22.26 39.53 -25.83
N TYR A 913 -22.51 38.78 -24.73
CA TYR A 913 -23.56 37.78 -24.65
C TYR A 913 -24.35 37.94 -23.33
N PRO A 914 -25.06 39.09 -23.16
CA PRO A 914 -25.74 39.41 -21.90
C PRO A 914 -26.83 38.38 -21.52
N ASP A 915 -27.47 37.76 -22.51
CA ASP A 915 -28.54 36.79 -22.31
C ASP A 915 -28.04 35.35 -22.02
N LYS A 916 -26.73 35.11 -22.03
CA LYS A 916 -26.13 33.79 -21.81
C LYS A 916 -25.23 33.86 -20.61
N ASP A 917 -25.41 32.92 -19.68
CA ASP A 917 -24.50 32.71 -18.56
C ASP A 917 -23.28 31.84 -19.02
N LEU A 918 -22.34 32.51 -19.70
CA LEU A 918 -21.12 31.88 -20.19
C LEU A 918 -20.12 31.75 -19.04
N ARG A 919 -19.60 30.58 -18.85
CA ARG A 919 -18.59 30.30 -17.81
C ARG A 919 -17.41 29.49 -18.34
N VAL A 920 -16.25 29.71 -17.76
CA VAL A 920 -15.04 28.92 -18.05
C VAL A 920 -14.92 27.79 -17.04
N ARG A 921 -14.94 26.54 -17.50
CA ARG A 921 -14.70 25.38 -16.63
C ARG A 921 -13.20 25.21 -16.42
N LYS A 922 -12.72 25.66 -15.26
CA LYS A 922 -11.33 25.43 -14.81
C LYS A 922 -11.40 24.59 -13.54
N ARG A 923 -11.08 23.31 -13.66
CA ARG A 923 -11.01 22.42 -12.49
C ARG A 923 -9.73 22.72 -11.74
N THR A 924 -9.84 22.94 -10.46
CA THR A 924 -8.75 23.46 -9.62
C THR A 924 -8.65 22.66 -8.35
N LYS A 925 -7.42 22.50 -7.86
CA LYS A 925 -7.12 21.98 -6.54
C LYS A 925 -6.51 23.06 -5.68
N ILE A 926 -6.91 23.09 -4.40
CA ILE A 926 -6.23 23.84 -3.35
C ILE A 926 -5.82 22.86 -2.27
N LEU A 927 -4.53 22.83 -1.98
CA LEU A 927 -3.93 22.10 -0.87
C LEU A 927 -3.58 23.08 0.24
N GLY A 928 -3.77 22.74 1.51
CA GLY A 928 -3.35 23.63 2.59
C GLY A 928 -3.66 23.10 3.99
N SER A 929 -3.12 23.79 4.99
CA SER A 929 -3.38 23.50 6.40
C SER A 929 -4.58 24.27 6.97
N LEU A 930 -5.20 25.15 6.16
CA LEU A 930 -6.35 25.98 6.59
C LEU A 930 -7.58 25.09 6.85
N PRO A 931 -8.13 25.06 8.07
CA PRO A 931 -9.35 24.33 8.38
C PRO A 931 -10.57 24.87 7.63
N GLY A 932 -11.50 23.99 7.28
CA GLY A 932 -12.71 24.39 6.53
C GLY A 932 -12.50 24.49 5.00
N LEU A 933 -11.29 24.22 4.50
CA LEU A 933 -10.96 24.28 3.08
C LEU A 933 -11.86 23.36 2.25
N GLU A 934 -12.33 22.24 2.82
CA GLU A 934 -13.24 21.31 2.18
C GLU A 934 -14.60 21.94 1.78
N SER A 935 -14.98 23.04 2.40
CA SER A 935 -16.20 23.76 2.03
C SER A 935 -16.14 24.40 0.63
N LEU A 936 -14.96 24.39 0.00
CA LEU A 936 -14.76 24.77 -1.40
C LEU A 936 -15.13 23.64 -2.38
N ASN A 937 -15.28 22.40 -1.94
CA ASN A 937 -15.57 21.26 -2.80
C ASN A 937 -16.93 21.41 -3.49
N ILE A 938 -16.90 21.83 -4.74
CA ILE A 938 -18.10 21.95 -5.58
C ILE A 938 -17.75 21.64 -7.04
N LEU A 939 -18.31 20.57 -7.56
CA LEU A 939 -18.14 20.20 -8.98
C LEU A 939 -19.26 20.77 -9.83
N CYS A 940 -18.96 21.00 -11.10
CA CYS A 940 -19.89 21.59 -12.03
C CYS A 940 -21.14 20.71 -12.22
N ASP A 941 -22.32 21.30 -12.03
CA ASP A 941 -23.65 20.70 -12.22
C ASP A 941 -24.13 20.73 -13.69
N ARG A 942 -23.33 21.30 -14.60
CA ARG A 942 -23.60 21.44 -16.05
C ARG A 942 -24.88 22.25 -16.40
N LYS A 943 -25.38 23.06 -15.49
CA LYS A 943 -26.57 23.89 -15.71
C LYS A 943 -26.28 25.26 -16.37
N HIS A 944 -25.04 25.49 -16.83
CA HIS A 944 -24.62 26.72 -17.50
C HIS A 944 -23.77 26.40 -18.73
N THR A 945 -23.66 27.40 -19.66
CA THR A 945 -22.90 27.20 -20.90
C THR A 945 -21.41 27.37 -20.66
N HIS A 946 -20.62 26.39 -21.08
CA HIS A 946 -19.17 26.47 -20.99
C HIS A 946 -18.50 27.03 -22.23
N VAL A 947 -17.51 27.88 -22.01
CA VAL A 947 -16.58 28.39 -23.03
C VAL A 947 -15.19 27.83 -22.72
N ALA A 948 -14.46 27.44 -23.77
CA ALA A 948 -13.10 26.94 -23.62
C ALA A 948 -12.15 28.00 -23.04
N ALA A 949 -11.27 27.56 -22.13
CA ALA A 949 -10.24 28.42 -21.55
C ALA A 949 -9.08 28.75 -22.50
N PHE A 950 -9.07 28.24 -23.73
CA PHE A 950 -8.02 28.48 -24.73
C PHE A 950 -8.50 29.40 -25.88
N GLY A 951 -7.54 29.86 -26.69
CA GLY A 951 -7.79 30.81 -27.76
C GLY A 951 -7.74 32.25 -27.28
N SER A 952 -8.05 33.17 -28.19
CA SER A 952 -8.09 34.61 -27.89
C SER A 952 -9.32 35.25 -28.50
N VAL A 953 -9.78 36.34 -27.90
CA VAL A 953 -10.86 37.18 -28.37
C VAL A 953 -10.36 38.61 -28.55
N ARG A 954 -11.00 39.41 -29.44
CA ARG A 954 -10.73 40.84 -29.55
C ARG A 954 -11.86 41.60 -28.84
N ILE A 955 -11.49 42.40 -27.83
CA ILE A 955 -12.40 43.23 -27.05
C ILE A 955 -11.88 44.66 -27.16
N HIS A 956 -12.71 45.57 -27.62
CA HIS A 956 -12.35 46.98 -27.87
C HIS A 956 -11.01 47.12 -28.62
N GLY A 957 -10.80 46.30 -29.66
CA GLY A 957 -9.59 46.31 -30.49
C GLY A 957 -8.37 45.59 -29.88
N LYS A 958 -8.37 45.29 -28.60
CA LYS A 958 -7.28 44.59 -27.93
C LYS A 958 -7.47 43.04 -27.99
N ARG A 959 -6.42 42.33 -28.32
CA ARG A 959 -6.41 40.86 -28.28
C ARG A 959 -6.23 40.38 -26.83
N ILE A 960 -7.21 39.65 -26.31
CA ILE A 960 -7.19 39.07 -24.97
C ILE A 960 -7.11 37.56 -25.12
N VAL A 961 -6.10 36.93 -24.48
CA VAL A 961 -5.94 35.47 -24.41
C VAL A 961 -6.84 34.95 -23.29
N ARG A 962 -7.77 34.04 -23.64
CA ARG A 962 -8.74 33.51 -22.68
C ARG A 962 -8.07 32.78 -21.50
N ALA A 963 -6.97 32.04 -21.75
CA ALA A 963 -6.22 31.37 -20.69
C ALA A 963 -5.64 32.36 -19.67
N ALA A 964 -5.11 33.50 -20.14
CA ALA A 964 -4.58 34.55 -19.26
C ALA A 964 -5.70 35.22 -18.45
N ALA A 965 -6.86 35.45 -19.05
CA ALA A 965 -8.02 36.02 -18.36
C ALA A 965 -8.60 35.02 -17.31
N ALA A 966 -8.57 33.71 -17.61
CA ALA A 966 -8.98 32.66 -16.69
C ALA A 966 -7.93 32.34 -15.59
N GLY A 967 -6.77 32.98 -15.65
CA GLY A 967 -5.74 32.92 -14.59
C GLY A 967 -6.15 33.64 -13.31
N ALA A 968 -6.95 34.69 -13.44
CA ALA A 968 -7.44 35.45 -12.28
C ALA A 968 -8.60 34.72 -11.58
N TYR A 969 -8.51 34.58 -10.27
CA TYR A 969 -9.59 33.97 -9.49
C TYR A 969 -10.90 34.75 -9.61
N PRO A 970 -12.06 34.05 -9.67
CA PRO A 970 -13.34 34.75 -9.60
C PRO A 970 -13.59 35.32 -8.19
N PHE A 971 -14.15 36.50 -8.07
CA PHE A 971 -14.43 37.14 -6.77
C PHE A 971 -15.23 36.25 -5.80
N PRO A 972 -16.27 35.50 -6.21
CA PRO A 972 -16.96 34.60 -5.28
C PRO A 972 -16.06 33.52 -4.67
N LEU A 973 -15.04 33.03 -5.37
CA LEU A 973 -14.05 32.08 -4.82
C LEU A 973 -13.16 32.79 -3.79
N CYS A 974 -12.61 33.96 -4.14
CA CYS A 974 -11.77 34.75 -3.23
C CYS A 974 -12.51 35.11 -1.95
N ARG A 975 -13.79 35.53 -2.09
CA ARG A 975 -14.67 35.83 -0.95
C ARG A 975 -14.85 34.63 -0.06
N LYS A 976 -15.11 33.47 -0.63
CA LYS A 976 -15.28 32.23 0.13
C LYS A 976 -13.99 31.82 0.87
N ILE A 977 -12.82 31.97 0.23
CA ILE A 977 -11.53 31.69 0.89
C ILE A 977 -11.31 32.70 2.02
N ALA A 978 -11.57 33.99 1.81
CA ALA A 978 -11.45 35.03 2.84
C ALA A 978 -12.41 34.80 4.03
N ASP A 979 -13.63 34.31 3.79
CA ASP A 979 -14.58 33.94 4.83
C ASP A 979 -14.06 32.75 5.68
N ILE A 980 -13.40 31.74 5.03
CA ILE A 980 -12.77 30.64 5.75
C ILE A 980 -11.60 31.16 6.61
N VAL A 981 -10.75 32.03 6.05
CA VAL A 981 -9.64 32.63 6.79
C VAL A 981 -10.17 33.42 8.00
N LEU A 982 -11.21 34.25 7.83
CA LEU A 982 -11.84 35.01 8.92
C LEU A 982 -12.42 34.09 10.00
N ALA A 983 -13.03 32.97 9.62
CA ALA A 983 -13.59 32.02 10.58
C ALA A 983 -12.52 31.30 11.42
N TYR A 984 -11.29 31.23 10.92
CA TYR A 984 -10.18 30.54 11.58
C TYR A 984 -9.19 31.49 12.30
N LEU A 985 -9.01 32.70 11.75
CA LEU A 985 -8.15 33.74 12.31
C LEU A 985 -9.05 34.85 12.86
N PRO A 986 -9.29 34.89 14.17
CA PRO A 986 -10.11 35.95 14.79
C PRO A 986 -9.48 37.35 14.73
#